data_628df69daad363eb4d35a6f8925c5931
#
_entry.id   628df69daad363eb4d35a6f8925c5931
#
_cell.length_a   1.000
_cell.length_b   1.000
_cell.length_c   1.000
_cell.angle_alpha   90.00
_cell.angle_beta   90.00
_cell.angle_gamma   90.00
#
_symmetry.space_group_name_H-M   'P 1'
#
loop_
_entity.id
_entity.type
_entity.pdbx_description
1 polymer ?
#
loop_
_entity_poly.entity_id
_entity_poly.type
_entity_poly.pdbx_seq_one_letter_code
_entity_poly.pdbx_strand_id
1 'polypeptide(L)'
;MTESPPSPPEEDAPKPNRLPIVLLLGVVLIGAGEVARRCLHREVDPAVFTTSDNRLVESEGLILDLTPRLKELLNTSVLNLALPDVLGVELFSEEVTIRDIASESAHEKKNIPALELRKFSWSIDGQAKTVAQGDITLWRPLFESVDYFERAGFKFVRSRFDEEDSDLLHSDVAFEGLARDREGRLILVKAEQSLDWRPLAIVESSDDAPASEQEAASPAAVSNAERWRISNWTQTSLKTVVVNRPFFSESLDQMVQDSQLRGRLRDSIHEQHILSRYEALSNHEDWEGPHPYFSVVSQDRHPSLSVVDIDQDGIDDIYVMPRWGKNVLLRNKGGHFEDVASQYGLDIDSHCSSAIFADFDNDGDDDLVLGRTLVPSQYLENVDGKFVDRSKELVVDNLPSLVTSVSAADYNGDGLLDVYLSTYAANMQEDELRDRGPVLKNPDAPGLLTDFLPEADAVELADRVSKLDYHRHLNNYGPPNVLLINRGGRFETAPENDQVSIWRHTYQASWSDFDQDGDPDLYLANDFAVNSLMRNDGDAGFVDVGEESGTTDIGFGMGASWGDYDNDGRADLYVSNMFSKAGRRITGGLKDIDERFAMMARGNSLFHNTDSTFKKVSGLEAPALQVEKAGWSWSGQFVDFDNDGWLDVHALSGYYTAPREVAVQVDL
;
A
#
# COMPACT_ATOMS: atom_id res chain seq x y z
N MET A 1 23.65 -65.06 -14.02
CA MET A 1 24.48 -63.92 -13.62
C MET A 1 24.69 -63.09 -14.88
N THR A 2 23.86 -62.07 -15.02
CA THR A 2 24.01 -61.05 -16.06
C THR A 2 23.80 -59.70 -15.33
N GLU A 3 24.92 -59.00 -15.13
CA GLU A 3 24.95 -57.69 -14.55
C GLU A 3 24.27 -56.65 -15.47
N SER A 4 23.37 -55.84 -14.91
CA SER A 4 22.79 -54.70 -15.57
C SER A 4 23.81 -53.53 -15.63
N PRO A 5 23.83 -52.72 -16.71
CA PRO A 5 24.74 -51.61 -16.82
C PRO A 5 24.36 -50.47 -15.82
N PRO A 6 25.35 -49.65 -15.38
CA PRO A 6 25.11 -48.55 -14.46
C PRO A 6 24.31 -47.42 -15.15
N SER A 7 23.40 -46.83 -14.37
CA SER A 7 22.63 -45.63 -14.75
C SER A 7 23.56 -44.45 -15.06
N PRO A 8 23.25 -43.58 -16.01
CA PRO A 8 24.00 -42.36 -16.26
C PRO A 8 23.86 -41.36 -15.06
N PRO A 9 24.86 -40.51 -14.82
CA PRO A 9 24.80 -39.54 -13.76
C PRO A 9 23.65 -38.57 -14.03
N GLU A 10 22.83 -38.29 -12.99
CA GLU A 10 21.88 -37.21 -13.00
C GLU A 10 22.62 -35.89 -13.22
N GLU A 11 22.42 -35.25 -14.37
CA GLU A 11 22.78 -33.86 -14.58
C GLU A 11 21.95 -33.02 -13.60
N ASP A 12 22.61 -32.39 -12.64
CA ASP A 12 22.03 -31.37 -11.77
C ASP A 12 21.39 -30.26 -12.62
N ALA A 13 20.07 -30.22 -12.67
CA ALA A 13 19.34 -29.10 -13.21
C ALA A 13 19.74 -27.83 -12.44
N PRO A 14 19.99 -26.69 -13.09
CA PRO A 14 20.38 -25.47 -12.40
C PRO A 14 19.28 -25.08 -11.41
N LYS A 15 19.62 -25.00 -10.12
CA LYS A 15 18.71 -24.53 -9.07
C LYS A 15 18.30 -23.09 -9.40
N PRO A 16 17.00 -22.77 -9.40
CA PRO A 16 16.55 -21.42 -9.74
C PRO A 16 17.12 -20.39 -8.76
N ASN A 17 17.50 -19.27 -9.33
CA ASN A 17 18.17 -18.15 -8.64
C ASN A 17 17.16 -17.46 -7.70
N ARG A 18 17.11 -17.86 -6.43
CA ARG A 18 16.10 -17.40 -5.44
C ARG A 18 16.37 -16.01 -4.88
N LEU A 19 17.55 -15.46 -5.10
CA LEU A 19 18.01 -14.29 -4.36
C LEU A 19 17.49 -12.94 -4.86
N PRO A 20 17.38 -12.67 -6.18
CA PRO A 20 16.75 -11.45 -6.66
C PRO A 20 15.32 -11.29 -6.16
N ILE A 21 14.59 -12.41 -6.04
CA ILE A 21 13.20 -12.44 -5.57
C ILE A 21 13.13 -12.15 -4.07
N VAL A 22 14.04 -12.67 -3.27
CA VAL A 22 14.10 -12.39 -1.82
C VAL A 22 14.46 -10.93 -1.57
N LEU A 23 15.35 -10.34 -2.37
CA LEU A 23 15.70 -8.91 -2.29
C LEU A 23 14.52 -8.02 -2.72
N LEU A 24 13.83 -8.38 -3.80
CA LEU A 24 12.64 -7.70 -4.29
C LEU A 24 11.52 -7.73 -3.26
N LEU A 25 11.26 -8.91 -2.69
CA LEU A 25 10.24 -9.09 -1.65
C LEU A 25 10.64 -8.43 -0.34
N GLY A 26 11.94 -8.47 0.00
CA GLY A 26 12.49 -7.71 1.11
C GLY A 26 12.16 -6.22 1.00
N VAL A 27 12.25 -5.64 -0.16
CA VAL A 27 12.00 -4.21 -0.40
C VAL A 27 10.53 -3.90 -0.62
N VAL A 28 9.77 -4.83 -1.19
CA VAL A 28 8.33 -4.66 -1.49
C VAL A 28 7.45 -4.98 -0.28
N LEU A 29 7.81 -5.98 0.53
CA LEU A 29 7.02 -6.45 1.68
C LEU A 29 7.48 -5.89 3.02
N ILE A 30 8.59 -5.15 3.09
CA ILE A 30 9.18 -4.77 4.36
C ILE A 30 9.24 -3.27 4.52
N GLY A 31 8.21 -2.73 5.08
CA GLY A 31 8.32 -1.63 6.02
C GLY A 31 9.03 -1.99 7.34
N ALA A 32 9.59 -3.19 7.48
CA ALA A 32 10.28 -3.65 8.68
C ALA A 32 11.77 -3.86 8.38
N GLY A 33 12.62 -2.88 8.76
CA GLY A 33 14.08 -2.91 8.58
C GLY A 33 14.81 -4.14 9.14
N GLU A 34 14.17 -4.94 9.98
CA GLU A 34 14.76 -6.13 10.56
C GLU A 34 14.81 -7.32 9.58
N VAL A 35 13.83 -7.45 8.69
CA VAL A 35 13.84 -8.53 7.68
C VAL A 35 14.78 -8.20 6.54
N ALA A 36 14.86 -6.93 6.11
CA ALA A 36 15.89 -6.49 5.16
C ALA A 36 17.30 -6.72 5.74
N ARG A 37 17.52 -6.42 7.03
CA ARG A 37 18.77 -6.66 7.73
C ARG A 37 19.09 -8.14 7.87
N ARG A 38 18.11 -9.01 8.14
CA ARG A 38 18.29 -10.47 8.21
C ARG A 38 18.50 -11.10 6.84
N CYS A 39 17.90 -10.57 5.79
CA CYS A 39 18.16 -11.01 4.41
C CYS A 39 19.54 -10.58 3.92
N LEU A 40 20.04 -9.41 4.31
CA LEU A 40 21.36 -8.91 3.97
C LEU A 40 22.50 -9.60 4.77
N HIS A 41 22.20 -10.21 5.92
CA HIS A 41 23.19 -10.91 6.76
C HIS A 41 23.21 -12.44 6.59
N ARG A 42 22.39 -13.04 5.73
CA ARG A 42 22.62 -14.43 5.31
C ARG A 42 23.83 -14.43 4.37
N GLU A 43 24.86 -15.18 4.72
CA GLU A 43 25.97 -15.51 3.79
C GLU A 43 25.37 -16.14 2.53
N VAL A 44 25.32 -15.35 1.49
CA VAL A 44 24.86 -15.77 0.16
C VAL A 44 26.09 -16.11 -0.60
N ASP A 45 26.07 -17.24 -1.30
CA ASP A 45 27.17 -17.62 -2.20
C ASP A 45 27.35 -16.52 -3.27
N PRO A 46 28.47 -15.77 -3.24
CA PRO A 46 28.68 -14.68 -4.19
C PRO A 46 28.72 -15.13 -5.65
N ALA A 47 28.87 -16.42 -5.91
CA ALA A 47 28.91 -16.98 -7.26
C ALA A 47 27.54 -16.98 -7.98
N VAL A 48 26.44 -16.63 -7.27
CA VAL A 48 25.08 -16.64 -7.81
C VAL A 48 24.70 -15.36 -8.57
N PHE A 49 25.47 -14.26 -8.40
CA PHE A 49 25.19 -12.96 -9.03
C PHE A 49 26.02 -12.70 -10.29
N THR A 50 25.39 -12.10 -11.28
CA THR A 50 26.14 -11.46 -12.37
C THR A 50 26.82 -10.18 -11.86
N THR A 51 27.84 -9.69 -12.59
CA THR A 51 28.48 -8.39 -12.26
C THR A 51 27.47 -7.25 -12.27
N SER A 52 26.45 -7.32 -13.11
CA SER A 52 25.36 -6.34 -13.18
C SER A 52 24.47 -6.35 -11.92
N ASP A 53 24.16 -7.54 -11.39
CA ASP A 53 23.36 -7.68 -10.18
C ASP A 53 24.11 -7.17 -8.95
N ASN A 54 25.42 -7.44 -8.87
CA ASN A 54 26.27 -6.91 -7.79
C ASN A 54 26.30 -5.38 -7.80
N ARG A 55 26.39 -4.74 -8.97
CA ARG A 55 26.38 -3.27 -9.08
C ARG A 55 25.02 -2.67 -8.70
N LEU A 56 23.93 -3.36 -9.00
CA LEU A 56 22.60 -2.93 -8.54
C LEU A 56 22.51 -2.98 -7.01
N VAL A 57 22.94 -4.08 -6.38
CA VAL A 57 22.97 -4.23 -4.92
C VAL A 57 23.83 -3.14 -4.26
N GLU A 58 25.00 -2.85 -4.82
CA GLU A 58 25.87 -1.78 -4.34
C GLU A 58 25.20 -0.40 -4.45
N SER A 59 24.53 -0.11 -5.57
CA SER A 59 23.83 1.17 -5.75
C SER A 59 22.67 1.32 -4.78
N GLU A 60 21.88 0.27 -4.57
CA GLU A 60 20.77 0.29 -3.60
C GLU A 60 21.28 0.42 -2.15
N GLY A 61 22.36 -0.28 -1.79
CA GLY A 61 23.02 -0.12 -0.49
C GLY A 61 23.49 1.32 -0.25
N LEU A 62 24.10 1.93 -1.26
CA LEU A 62 24.55 3.33 -1.16
C LEU A 62 23.36 4.30 -1.07
N ILE A 63 22.26 4.07 -1.79
CA ILE A 63 21.05 4.89 -1.69
C ILE A 63 20.46 4.82 -0.28
N LEU A 64 20.38 3.63 0.31
CA LEU A 64 19.89 3.48 1.68
C LEU A 64 20.69 4.33 2.67
N ASP A 65 22.01 4.39 2.48
CA ASP A 65 22.91 5.19 3.32
C ASP A 65 22.83 6.70 3.00
N LEU A 66 22.58 7.09 1.73
CA LEU A 66 22.47 8.48 1.30
C LEU A 66 21.09 9.08 1.61
N THR A 67 20.03 8.27 1.67
CA THR A 67 18.65 8.74 1.87
C THR A 67 18.48 9.57 3.15
N PRO A 68 18.97 9.17 4.34
CA PRO A 68 18.89 9.99 5.53
C PRO A 68 19.54 11.37 5.37
N ARG A 69 20.74 11.40 4.77
CA ARG A 69 21.48 12.65 4.53
C ARG A 69 20.72 13.58 3.59
N LEU A 70 20.20 13.02 2.49
CA LEU A 70 19.40 13.81 1.54
C LEU A 70 18.14 14.38 2.22
N LYS A 71 17.41 13.55 2.96
CA LYS A 71 16.19 13.97 3.66
C LYS A 71 16.47 15.01 4.74
N GLU A 72 17.44 14.76 5.59
CA GLU A 72 17.75 15.64 6.71
C GLU A 72 18.27 17.00 6.24
N LEU A 73 19.32 16.99 5.41
CA LEU A 73 20.00 18.23 5.03
C LEU A 73 19.20 19.04 4.00
N LEU A 74 18.69 18.42 2.94
CA LEU A 74 17.95 19.16 1.92
C LEU A 74 16.54 19.52 2.34
N ASN A 75 15.86 18.68 3.12
CA ASN A 75 14.54 19.05 3.64
C ASN A 75 14.63 20.22 4.61
N THR A 76 15.64 20.20 5.50
CA THR A 76 15.90 21.32 6.41
C THR A 76 16.22 22.60 5.65
N SER A 77 17.06 22.52 4.64
CA SER A 77 17.39 23.64 3.74
C SER A 77 16.15 24.26 3.11
N VAL A 78 15.22 23.43 2.62
CA VAL A 78 13.96 23.91 2.00
C VAL A 78 13.04 24.55 3.05
N LEU A 79 12.93 23.96 4.24
CA LEU A 79 12.13 24.55 5.32
C LEU A 79 12.69 25.92 5.76
N ASN A 80 13.97 26.15 5.58
CA ASN A 80 14.64 27.43 5.82
C ASN A 80 14.62 28.40 4.62
N LEU A 81 13.96 28.01 3.50
CA LEU A 81 13.95 28.76 2.24
C LEU A 81 15.36 29.04 1.68
N ALA A 82 16.29 28.14 1.92
CA ALA A 82 17.68 28.23 1.49
C ALA A 82 18.16 26.86 1.02
N LEU A 83 18.24 26.62 -0.27
CA LEU A 83 18.69 25.34 -0.84
C LEU A 83 20.01 25.53 -1.62
N PRO A 84 21.14 25.00 -1.15
CA PRO A 84 21.31 24.45 0.18
C PRO A 84 21.45 25.53 1.26
N ASP A 85 21.19 25.19 2.51
CA ASP A 85 21.58 26.00 3.67
C ASP A 85 23.03 25.68 4.11
N VAL A 86 23.45 26.23 5.25
CA VAL A 86 24.83 26.06 5.77
C VAL A 86 25.20 24.58 6.01
N LEU A 87 24.23 23.73 6.41
CA LEU A 87 24.46 22.31 6.62
C LEU A 87 24.31 21.53 5.31
N GLY A 88 23.32 21.87 4.49
CA GLY A 88 23.06 21.21 3.22
C GLY A 88 24.19 21.36 2.21
N VAL A 89 24.99 22.42 2.33
CA VAL A 89 26.14 22.67 1.44
C VAL A 89 27.19 21.56 1.47
N GLU A 90 27.32 20.84 2.59
CA GLU A 90 28.25 19.72 2.74
C GLU A 90 27.93 18.51 1.84
N LEU A 91 26.71 18.43 1.30
CA LEU A 91 26.35 17.40 0.32
C LEU A 91 26.96 17.62 -1.06
N PHE A 92 27.44 18.82 -1.35
CA PHE A 92 27.94 19.18 -2.66
C PHE A 92 29.50 19.13 -2.74
N SER A 93 30.00 18.89 -3.94
CA SER A 93 31.42 18.97 -4.24
C SER A 93 31.93 20.41 -4.17
N GLU A 94 33.26 20.63 -4.10
CA GLU A 94 33.90 21.97 -4.10
C GLU A 94 33.50 22.79 -5.33
N GLU A 95 33.34 22.14 -6.49
CA GLU A 95 32.80 22.68 -7.72
C GLU A 95 31.59 21.82 -8.15
N VAL A 96 30.47 22.46 -8.51
CA VAL A 96 29.22 21.80 -8.90
C VAL A 96 28.70 22.38 -10.20
N THR A 97 28.30 21.51 -11.11
CA THR A 97 27.57 21.89 -12.31
C THR A 97 26.07 21.98 -12.00
N ILE A 98 25.46 23.13 -12.23
CA ILE A 98 24.07 23.40 -11.89
C ILE A 98 23.28 23.83 -13.13
N ARG A 99 22.11 23.21 -13.30
CA ARG A 99 21.04 23.65 -14.19
C ARG A 99 19.74 23.73 -13.37
N ASP A 100 19.28 24.94 -13.11
CA ASP A 100 18.16 25.22 -12.19
C ASP A 100 16.95 25.82 -12.93
N ILE A 101 15.92 26.22 -12.19
CA ILE A 101 14.80 26.98 -12.70
C ILE A 101 15.21 28.40 -13.13
N ALA A 102 14.64 28.86 -14.23
CA ALA A 102 14.94 30.19 -14.76
C ALA A 102 14.32 31.30 -13.88
N SER A 103 14.92 32.49 -13.88
CA SER A 103 14.46 33.62 -13.05
C SER A 103 13.08 34.17 -13.44
N GLU A 104 12.64 34.03 -14.71
CA GLU A 104 11.32 34.44 -15.18
C GLU A 104 10.54 33.20 -15.62
N SER A 105 9.79 32.51 -14.69
CA SER A 105 9.70 31.11 -14.90
C SER A 105 8.36 30.42 -14.71
N ALA A 106 7.43 30.96 -13.96
CA ALA A 106 6.16 30.27 -13.70
C ALA A 106 5.14 30.59 -14.82
N HIS A 107 4.76 29.58 -15.58
CA HIS A 107 3.73 29.68 -16.60
C HIS A 107 2.47 28.96 -16.17
N GLU A 108 1.33 29.66 -16.11
CA GLU A 108 0.04 29.05 -15.82
C GLU A 108 -0.32 28.04 -16.93
N LYS A 109 -0.56 26.81 -16.55
CA LYS A 109 -0.94 25.71 -17.47
C LYS A 109 -2.42 25.39 -17.43
N LYS A 110 -3.05 25.53 -16.26
CA LYS A 110 -4.47 25.28 -16.07
C LYS A 110 -5.00 26.15 -14.93
N ASN A 111 -6.19 26.70 -15.14
CA ASN A 111 -6.97 27.37 -14.12
C ASN A 111 -8.32 26.64 -14.02
N ILE A 112 -8.71 26.24 -12.82
CA ILE A 112 -9.99 25.61 -12.52
C ILE A 112 -10.72 26.52 -11.54
N PRO A 113 -11.53 27.47 -12.04
CA PRO A 113 -12.16 28.51 -11.20
C PRO A 113 -13.11 27.93 -10.15
N ALA A 114 -13.84 26.85 -10.48
CA ALA A 114 -14.75 26.19 -9.55
C ALA A 114 -14.04 25.69 -8.28
N LEU A 115 -12.80 25.23 -8.41
CA LEU A 115 -11.96 24.75 -7.32
C LEU A 115 -11.01 25.83 -6.78
N GLU A 116 -11.04 27.05 -7.31
CA GLU A 116 -10.06 28.10 -7.01
C GLU A 116 -8.61 27.61 -7.11
N LEU A 117 -8.35 26.72 -8.09
CA LEU A 117 -7.09 26.01 -8.27
C LEU A 117 -6.37 26.48 -9.53
N ARG A 118 -5.08 26.80 -9.41
CA ARG A 118 -4.22 27.15 -10.55
C ARG A 118 -2.97 26.25 -10.57
N LYS A 119 -2.66 25.70 -11.75
CA LYS A 119 -1.47 24.88 -11.99
C LYS A 119 -0.44 25.67 -12.79
N PHE A 120 0.80 25.63 -12.35
CA PHE A 120 1.93 26.29 -13.02
C PHE A 120 3.03 25.27 -13.35
N SER A 121 3.74 25.52 -14.45
CA SER A 121 4.99 24.86 -14.79
C SER A 121 6.10 25.90 -14.82
N TRP A 122 7.25 25.56 -14.26
CA TRP A 122 8.41 26.45 -14.18
C TRP A 122 9.39 26.14 -15.31
N SER A 123 9.91 27.18 -15.94
CA SER A 123 10.93 27.03 -16.98
C SER A 123 12.28 26.65 -16.35
N ILE A 124 13.03 25.82 -17.03
CA ILE A 124 14.37 25.40 -16.63
C ILE A 124 15.40 26.21 -17.44
N ASP A 125 16.52 26.60 -16.82
CA ASP A 125 17.62 27.30 -17.51
C ASP A 125 18.13 26.51 -18.71
N GLY A 126 18.42 27.22 -19.82
CA GLY A 126 18.87 26.58 -21.05
C GLY A 126 20.28 26.02 -20.97
N GLN A 127 21.13 26.56 -20.09
CA GLN A 127 22.55 26.18 -19.95
C GLN A 127 22.90 25.87 -18.49
N ALA A 128 23.70 24.82 -18.32
CA ALA A 128 24.31 24.51 -17.02
C ALA A 128 25.48 25.47 -16.72
N LYS A 129 25.70 25.76 -15.46
CA LYS A 129 26.79 26.63 -14.94
C LYS A 129 27.57 25.87 -13.90
N THR A 130 28.90 25.99 -13.90
CA THR A 130 29.75 25.49 -12.82
C THR A 130 29.96 26.60 -11.80
N VAL A 131 29.69 26.31 -10.53
CA VAL A 131 29.80 27.24 -9.42
C VAL A 131 30.61 26.60 -8.27
N ALA A 132 31.23 27.44 -7.46
CA ALA A 132 31.87 26.96 -6.23
C ALA A 132 30.81 26.53 -5.20
N GLN A 133 31.14 25.57 -4.33
CA GLN A 133 30.26 25.03 -3.30
C GLN A 133 29.58 26.13 -2.46
N GLY A 134 30.31 27.17 -2.06
CA GLY A 134 29.76 28.27 -1.25
C GLY A 134 28.86 29.24 -2.00
N ASP A 135 28.80 29.17 -3.33
CA ASP A 135 28.01 30.06 -4.18
C ASP A 135 26.73 29.38 -4.71
N ILE A 136 26.44 28.15 -4.27
CA ILE A 136 25.29 27.39 -4.71
C ILE A 136 24.00 28.07 -4.18
N THR A 137 23.08 28.36 -5.07
CA THR A 137 21.75 28.84 -4.74
C THR A 137 20.75 28.22 -5.73
N LEU A 138 19.88 27.35 -5.21
CA LEU A 138 18.87 26.64 -6.01
C LEU A 138 17.47 27.15 -5.67
N TRP A 139 16.56 27.09 -6.62
CA TRP A 139 15.12 27.39 -6.46
C TRP A 139 14.79 28.80 -5.95
N ARG A 140 15.68 29.75 -6.09
CA ARG A 140 15.47 31.12 -5.60
C ARG A 140 14.15 31.73 -6.02
N PRO A 141 13.71 31.67 -7.30
CA PRO A 141 12.43 32.23 -7.73
C PRO A 141 11.21 31.55 -7.06
N LEU A 142 11.29 30.25 -6.75
CA LEU A 142 10.28 29.54 -6.00
C LEU A 142 10.22 30.06 -4.55
N PHE A 143 11.36 30.20 -3.87
CA PHE A 143 11.41 30.67 -2.51
C PHE A 143 10.94 32.13 -2.35
N GLU A 144 11.12 32.95 -3.38
CA GLU A 144 10.58 34.32 -3.43
C GLU A 144 9.03 34.32 -3.52
N SER A 145 8.42 33.22 -4.01
CA SER A 145 6.97 33.08 -4.18
C SER A 145 6.25 32.43 -2.97
N VAL A 146 6.97 31.89 -2.01
CA VAL A 146 6.42 31.24 -0.82
C VAL A 146 6.83 32.00 0.44
N ASP A 147 6.04 31.84 1.53
CA ASP A 147 6.35 32.42 2.84
C ASP A 147 7.05 31.38 3.72
N TYR A 148 6.53 30.14 3.72
CA TYR A 148 7.16 29.01 4.41
C TYR A 148 6.68 27.67 3.85
N PHE A 149 7.43 26.61 4.12
CA PHE A 149 7.02 25.23 3.87
C PHE A 149 6.48 24.61 5.17
N GLU A 150 5.27 24.03 5.12
CA GLU A 150 4.72 23.22 6.20
C GLU A 150 5.42 21.86 6.28
N ARG A 151 5.75 21.31 5.10
CA ARG A 151 6.51 20.05 4.95
C ARG A 151 7.24 20.03 3.63
N ALA A 152 8.35 19.32 3.63
CA ALA A 152 9.18 19.12 2.45
C ALA A 152 9.80 17.71 2.47
N GLY A 153 10.03 17.12 1.29
CA GLY A 153 10.64 15.80 1.20
C GLY A 153 11.32 15.54 -0.13
N PHE A 154 12.59 15.10 -0.04
CA PHE A 154 13.35 14.56 -1.17
C PHE A 154 13.34 13.04 -1.12
N LYS A 155 13.19 12.39 -2.28
CA LYS A 155 13.18 10.93 -2.42
C LYS A 155 13.94 10.50 -3.67
N PHE A 156 14.79 9.46 -3.55
CA PHE A 156 15.37 8.82 -4.71
C PHE A 156 14.29 8.09 -5.52
N VAL A 157 14.31 8.30 -6.85
CA VAL A 157 13.39 7.64 -7.80
C VAL A 157 14.11 6.54 -8.54
N ARG A 158 15.36 6.81 -8.97
CA ARG A 158 16.21 5.89 -9.72
C ARG A 158 17.66 6.18 -9.40
N SER A 159 18.52 5.16 -9.37
CA SER A 159 19.95 5.34 -9.30
C SER A 159 20.68 4.21 -10.01
N ARG A 160 21.84 4.53 -10.56
CA ARG A 160 22.72 3.56 -11.21
C ARG A 160 24.13 4.10 -11.26
N PHE A 161 25.09 3.22 -11.11
CA PHE A 161 26.48 3.57 -11.42
C PHE A 161 26.66 3.74 -12.94
N ASP A 162 27.52 4.65 -13.33
CA ASP A 162 27.93 4.79 -14.71
C ASP A 162 28.65 3.51 -15.20
N GLU A 163 28.48 3.16 -16.48
CA GLU A 163 29.03 1.91 -17.03
C GLU A 163 30.55 1.98 -17.21
N GLU A 164 31.08 3.17 -17.45
CA GLU A 164 32.52 3.41 -17.73
C GLU A 164 33.26 3.96 -16.51
N ASP A 165 32.55 4.63 -15.58
CA ASP A 165 33.12 5.28 -14.39
C ASP A 165 32.44 4.73 -13.10
N SER A 166 33.17 3.84 -12.40
CA SER A 166 32.65 3.23 -11.17
C SER A 166 32.48 4.21 -10.00
N ASP A 167 33.14 5.38 -10.07
CA ASP A 167 33.07 6.44 -9.06
C ASP A 167 31.99 7.49 -9.38
N LEU A 168 31.13 7.23 -10.36
CA LEU A 168 30.03 8.09 -10.73
C LEU A 168 28.69 7.37 -10.53
N LEU A 169 27.87 7.87 -9.61
CA LEU A 169 26.49 7.42 -9.41
C LEU A 169 25.53 8.48 -9.95
N HIS A 170 24.73 8.09 -10.92
CA HIS A 170 23.60 8.88 -11.41
C HIS A 170 22.36 8.59 -10.59
N SER A 171 21.60 9.61 -10.18
CA SER A 171 20.33 9.44 -9.51
C SER A 171 19.28 10.43 -9.98
N ASP A 172 18.05 9.96 -10.17
CA ASP A 172 16.88 10.81 -10.30
C ASP A 172 16.23 10.94 -8.91
N VAL A 173 15.97 12.18 -8.52
CA VAL A 173 15.42 12.53 -7.22
C VAL A 173 14.13 13.33 -7.43
N ALA A 174 13.07 12.96 -6.73
CA ALA A 174 11.84 13.72 -6.68
C ALA A 174 11.76 14.54 -5.40
N PHE A 175 11.12 15.69 -5.50
CA PHE A 175 10.76 16.53 -4.37
C PHE A 175 9.27 16.76 -4.34
N GLU A 176 8.69 16.68 -3.15
CA GLU A 176 7.32 17.09 -2.87
C GLU A 176 7.32 18.01 -1.64
N GLY A 177 6.63 19.14 -1.76
CA GLY A 177 6.52 20.12 -0.68
C GLY A 177 5.14 20.72 -0.60
N LEU A 178 4.69 21.02 0.62
CA LEU A 178 3.52 21.81 0.89
C LEU A 178 3.97 23.11 1.53
N ALA A 179 3.65 24.23 0.87
CA ALA A 179 4.05 25.56 1.30
C ALA A 179 2.83 26.48 1.43
N ARG A 180 3.03 27.63 2.06
CA ARG A 180 2.09 28.74 2.00
C ARG A 180 2.77 29.97 1.44
N ASP A 181 2.00 30.77 0.70
CA ASP A 181 2.43 32.10 0.31
C ASP A 181 2.04 33.15 1.36
N ARG A 182 2.44 34.39 1.13
CA ARG A 182 2.18 35.52 2.01
C ARG A 182 0.69 35.89 2.17
N GLU A 183 -0.17 35.38 1.29
CA GLU A 183 -1.63 35.53 1.33
C GLU A 183 -2.30 34.35 2.03
N GLY A 184 -1.50 33.37 2.52
CA GLY A 184 -1.98 32.17 3.22
C GLY A 184 -2.50 31.06 2.30
N ARG A 185 -2.39 31.22 0.97
CA ARG A 185 -2.80 30.18 0.01
C ARG A 185 -1.87 28.97 0.07
N LEU A 186 -2.42 27.81 -0.15
CA LEU A 186 -1.64 26.56 -0.21
C LEU A 186 -0.94 26.46 -1.56
N ILE A 187 0.33 26.08 -1.51
CA ILE A 187 1.16 25.78 -2.67
C ILE A 187 1.71 24.38 -2.56
N LEU A 188 1.21 23.46 -3.40
CA LEU A 188 1.84 22.15 -3.58
C LEU A 188 2.96 22.30 -4.60
N VAL A 189 4.17 21.88 -4.23
CA VAL A 189 5.35 21.88 -5.08
C VAL A 189 5.73 20.46 -5.42
N LYS A 190 5.91 20.16 -6.72
CA LYS A 190 6.47 18.90 -7.21
C LYS A 190 7.64 19.23 -8.12
N ALA A 191 8.80 18.64 -7.83
CA ALA A 191 10.00 18.83 -8.62
C ALA A 191 10.71 17.50 -8.86
N GLU A 192 11.40 17.41 -10.00
CA GLU A 192 12.24 16.27 -10.35
C GLU A 192 13.61 16.81 -10.80
N GLN A 193 14.67 16.19 -10.33
CA GLN A 193 16.04 16.54 -10.67
C GLN A 193 16.91 15.30 -10.84
N SER A 194 17.88 15.39 -11.73
CA SER A 194 18.94 14.40 -11.89
C SER A 194 20.20 14.89 -11.18
N LEU A 195 20.79 14.04 -10.36
CA LEU A 195 21.99 14.30 -9.58
C LEU A 195 23.09 13.32 -9.97
N ASP A 196 24.33 13.85 -10.09
CA ASP A 196 25.51 13.03 -10.20
C ASP A 196 26.30 13.12 -8.89
N TRP A 197 26.70 11.97 -8.38
CA TRP A 197 27.43 11.83 -7.13
C TRP A 197 28.83 11.29 -7.38
N ARG A 198 29.81 11.84 -6.66
CA ARG A 198 31.19 11.38 -6.68
C ARG A 198 31.75 11.23 -5.27
N PRO A 199 32.54 10.18 -4.99
CA PRO A 199 33.23 10.05 -3.71
C PRO A 199 34.35 11.04 -3.58
N LEU A 200 34.60 11.55 -2.38
CA LEU A 200 35.81 12.29 -2.06
C LEU A 200 37.01 11.35 -2.18
N ALA A 201 38.11 11.86 -2.74
CA ALA A 201 39.37 11.12 -2.83
C ALA A 201 39.83 10.65 -1.44
N ILE A 202 40.32 9.41 -1.35
CA ILE A 202 40.98 8.93 -0.13
C ILE A 202 42.34 9.63 -0.07
N VAL A 203 42.53 10.49 0.92
CA VAL A 203 43.86 10.95 1.24
C VAL A 203 44.54 9.79 1.97
N GLU A 204 45.34 9.01 1.25
CA GLU A 204 46.23 8.04 1.90
C GLU A 204 47.18 8.85 2.81
N SER A 205 47.05 8.60 4.12
CA SER A 205 48.01 9.14 5.08
C SER A 205 49.39 8.59 4.69
N SER A 206 50.32 9.47 4.36
CA SER A 206 51.72 9.10 4.06
C SER A 206 52.30 8.28 5.22
N ASP A 207 52.89 7.13 4.91
CA ASP A 207 53.51 6.15 5.83
C ASP A 207 54.68 6.69 6.69
N ASP A 208 54.80 8.00 6.90
CA ASP A 208 55.91 8.65 7.60
C ASP A 208 55.56 9.17 9.02
N ALA A 209 54.56 8.62 9.70
CA ALA A 209 54.31 8.93 11.11
C ALA A 209 55.07 7.94 12.04
N PRO A 210 55.84 8.41 13.06
CA PRO A 210 56.57 7.53 13.96
C PRO A 210 55.67 6.66 14.81
N ALA A 211 56.04 5.39 14.96
CA ALA A 211 55.31 4.28 15.58
C ALA A 211 54.91 4.45 17.07
N SER A 212 55.00 5.63 17.66
CA SER A 212 54.72 5.89 19.07
C SER A 212 53.38 6.58 19.34
N GLU A 213 52.58 6.91 18.29
CA GLU A 213 51.24 7.54 18.44
C GLU A 213 50.10 6.66 17.89
N GLN A 214 50.35 5.40 17.55
CA GLN A 214 49.37 4.50 16.94
C GLN A 214 48.38 3.83 17.91
N GLU A 215 48.44 4.12 19.22
CA GLU A 215 47.50 3.50 20.19
C GLU A 215 46.36 4.41 20.66
N ALA A 216 46.19 5.61 20.12
CA ALA A 216 45.08 6.50 20.53
C ALA A 216 44.40 7.15 19.34
N ALA A 217 43.54 6.44 18.71
CA ALA A 217 42.44 6.77 17.82
C ALA A 217 42.47 5.89 16.57
N SER A 218 41.80 4.75 16.66
CA SER A 218 41.23 4.14 15.45
C SER A 218 40.29 5.21 14.86
N PRO A 219 40.50 5.76 13.64
CA PRO A 219 39.53 6.66 13.05
C PRO A 219 38.25 5.85 12.94
N ALA A 220 37.18 6.30 13.59
CA ALA A 220 35.82 5.74 13.39
C ALA A 220 35.66 5.65 11.87
N ALA A 221 35.42 4.44 11.36
CA ALA A 221 35.29 4.21 9.93
C ALA A 221 34.16 5.13 9.43
N VAL A 222 34.54 6.20 8.71
CA VAL A 222 33.62 7.12 8.05
C VAL A 222 32.72 6.25 7.20
N SER A 223 31.39 6.31 7.37
CA SER A 223 30.48 5.49 6.60
C SER A 223 30.69 5.75 5.11
N ASN A 224 30.59 4.73 4.28
CA ASN A 224 30.86 4.87 2.84
C ASN A 224 30.05 6.03 2.22
N ALA A 225 28.83 6.25 2.69
CA ALA A 225 27.94 7.33 2.26
C ALA A 225 28.48 8.74 2.60
N GLU A 226 29.22 8.91 3.70
CA GLU A 226 29.74 10.23 4.11
C GLU A 226 30.78 10.80 3.14
N ARG A 227 31.33 9.97 2.26
CA ARG A 227 32.29 10.38 1.24
C ARG A 227 31.65 10.92 -0.03
N TRP A 228 30.40 10.58 -0.32
CA TRP A 228 29.75 10.94 -1.57
C TRP A 228 29.22 12.36 -1.56
N ARG A 229 29.44 13.09 -2.67
CA ARG A 229 29.07 14.49 -2.88
C ARG A 229 28.36 14.66 -4.21
N ILE A 230 27.38 15.57 -4.26
CA ILE A 230 26.69 15.97 -5.48
C ILE A 230 27.65 16.82 -6.30
N SER A 231 28.06 16.34 -7.47
CA SER A 231 28.91 17.03 -8.43
C SER A 231 28.12 17.71 -9.56
N ASN A 232 26.88 17.24 -9.80
CA ASN A 232 25.97 17.84 -10.78
C ASN A 232 24.55 17.85 -10.24
N TRP A 233 23.86 18.97 -10.41
CA TRP A 233 22.44 19.15 -10.13
C TRP A 233 21.75 19.65 -11.40
N THR A 234 20.87 18.82 -11.97
CA THR A 234 20.07 19.20 -13.15
C THR A 234 18.59 19.13 -12.82
N GLN A 235 17.93 20.28 -12.70
CA GLN A 235 16.49 20.36 -12.61
C GLN A 235 15.86 19.88 -13.92
N THR A 236 14.96 18.91 -13.85
CA THR A 236 14.26 18.34 -15.00
C THR A 236 12.82 18.81 -15.10
N SER A 237 12.14 18.94 -13.97
CA SER A 237 10.82 19.56 -13.91
C SER A 237 10.57 20.25 -12.57
N LEU A 238 9.78 21.33 -12.57
CA LEU A 238 9.21 21.93 -11.38
C LEU A 238 7.79 22.41 -11.72
N LYS A 239 6.83 21.98 -10.92
CA LYS A 239 5.42 22.32 -11.05
C LYS A 239 4.87 22.78 -9.71
N THR A 240 3.96 23.76 -9.73
CA THR A 240 3.26 24.19 -8.53
C THR A 240 1.76 24.19 -8.78
N VAL A 241 1.01 23.84 -7.73
CA VAL A 241 -0.44 23.97 -7.68
C VAL A 241 -0.79 24.91 -6.57
N VAL A 242 -1.47 26.00 -6.89
CA VAL A 242 -1.90 27.01 -5.92
C VAL A 242 -3.39 26.85 -5.68
N VAL A 243 -3.79 26.76 -4.40
CA VAL A 243 -5.19 26.60 -3.98
C VAL A 243 -5.49 27.63 -2.92
N ASN A 244 -6.59 28.38 -3.04
CA ASN A 244 -6.92 29.44 -2.10
C ASN A 244 -7.29 28.88 -0.73
N ARG A 245 -7.92 27.72 -0.67
CA ARG A 245 -8.30 27.01 0.58
C ARG A 245 -8.18 25.50 0.41
N PRO A 246 -7.93 24.75 1.50
CA PRO A 246 -8.00 23.29 1.47
C PRO A 246 -9.41 22.83 1.04
N PHE A 247 -9.52 21.79 0.22
CA PHE A 247 -10.82 21.19 -0.09
C PHE A 247 -11.42 20.46 1.11
N PHE A 248 -10.56 19.86 1.94
CA PHE A 248 -10.92 19.17 3.15
C PHE A 248 -10.22 19.78 4.34
N SER A 249 -10.89 19.80 5.47
CA SER A 249 -10.32 20.21 6.76
C SER A 249 -10.63 19.14 7.80
N GLU A 250 -9.69 18.91 8.70
CA GLU A 250 -9.93 18.06 9.86
C GLU A 250 -10.97 18.73 10.76
N SER A 251 -12.07 18.02 11.07
CA SER A 251 -13.21 18.57 11.79
C SER A 251 -13.62 17.76 13.04
N LEU A 252 -12.86 16.71 13.40
CA LEU A 252 -13.19 15.83 14.52
C LEU A 252 -13.41 16.61 15.83
N ASP A 253 -12.58 17.63 16.12
CA ASP A 253 -12.72 18.46 17.32
C ASP A 253 -14.01 19.28 17.36
N GLN A 254 -14.54 19.62 16.18
CA GLN A 254 -15.79 20.36 16.04
C GLN A 254 -17.00 19.45 16.08
N MET A 255 -16.87 18.27 15.47
CA MET A 255 -17.96 17.32 15.27
C MET A 255 -18.17 16.39 16.46
N VAL A 256 -17.14 16.07 17.24
CA VAL A 256 -17.20 15.20 18.43
C VAL A 256 -16.87 16.01 19.67
N GLN A 257 -17.87 16.28 20.49
CA GLN A 257 -17.69 17.12 21.69
C GLN A 257 -17.07 16.37 22.87
N ASP A 258 -17.31 15.06 22.97
CA ASP A 258 -16.71 14.21 24.01
C ASP A 258 -15.21 14.02 23.79
N SER A 259 -14.41 14.50 24.75
CA SER A 259 -12.94 14.41 24.68
C SER A 259 -12.38 13.00 24.80
N GLN A 260 -13.07 12.09 25.50
CA GLN A 260 -12.65 10.69 25.62
C GLN A 260 -12.91 9.97 24.30
N LEU A 261 -14.06 10.20 23.68
CA LEU A 261 -14.37 9.68 22.36
C LEU A 261 -13.38 10.19 21.31
N ARG A 262 -13.07 11.51 21.31
CA ARG A 262 -12.03 12.06 20.42
C ARG A 262 -10.67 11.37 20.59
N GLY A 263 -10.25 11.11 21.83
CA GLY A 263 -9.05 10.35 22.11
C GLY A 263 -9.10 8.96 21.47
N ARG A 264 -10.18 8.21 21.72
CA ARG A 264 -10.38 6.85 21.12
C ARG A 264 -10.33 6.86 19.60
N LEU A 265 -10.90 7.87 18.94
CA LEU A 265 -10.94 7.97 17.48
C LEU A 265 -9.59 8.37 16.85
N ARG A 266 -8.68 8.99 17.64
CA ARG A 266 -7.34 9.39 17.20
C ARG A 266 -6.25 8.39 17.58
N ASP A 267 -6.40 7.74 18.71
CA ASP A 267 -5.36 6.87 19.26
C ASP A 267 -5.32 5.53 18.54
N SER A 268 -4.15 5.17 18.05
CA SER A 268 -3.92 3.85 17.49
C SER A 268 -3.51 2.86 18.59
N ILE A 269 -4.42 1.99 19.02
CA ILE A 269 -4.11 0.91 19.95
C ILE A 269 -3.05 -0.03 19.35
N HIS A 270 -3.08 -0.23 18.03
CA HIS A 270 -2.06 -1.02 17.33
C HIS A 270 -0.66 -0.42 17.47
N GLU A 271 -0.53 0.89 17.30
CA GLU A 271 0.72 1.62 17.49
C GLU A 271 1.24 1.50 18.93
N GLN A 272 0.36 1.63 19.92
CA GLN A 272 0.72 1.44 21.34
C GLN A 272 1.27 0.04 21.60
N HIS A 273 0.69 -1.01 21.03
CA HIS A 273 1.20 -2.37 21.14
C HIS A 273 2.55 -2.55 20.47
N ILE A 274 2.78 -1.89 19.35
CA ILE A 274 4.07 -1.92 18.68
C ILE A 274 5.14 -1.23 19.52
N LEU A 275 4.86 -0.07 20.06
CA LEU A 275 5.78 0.66 20.94
C LEU A 275 6.14 -0.18 22.17
N SER A 276 5.15 -0.76 22.84
CA SER A 276 5.39 -1.63 24.01
C SER A 276 6.23 -2.86 23.68
N ARG A 277 6.03 -3.45 22.49
CA ARG A 277 6.87 -4.55 21.99
C ARG A 277 8.31 -4.13 21.79
N TYR A 278 8.55 -2.97 21.18
CA TYR A 278 9.90 -2.47 20.95
C TYR A 278 10.59 -2.09 22.27
N GLU A 279 9.87 -1.52 23.24
CA GLU A 279 10.38 -1.27 24.59
C GLU A 279 10.82 -2.57 25.27
N ALA A 280 9.97 -3.58 25.30
CA ALA A 280 10.31 -4.89 25.89
C ALA A 280 11.54 -5.52 25.22
N LEU A 281 11.59 -5.51 23.86
CA LEU A 281 12.74 -6.01 23.11
C LEU A 281 14.04 -5.24 23.45
N SER A 282 13.96 -3.93 23.60
CA SER A 282 15.11 -3.08 23.96
C SER A 282 15.63 -3.36 25.37
N ASN A 283 14.72 -3.67 26.28
CA ASN A 283 15.02 -4.01 27.67
C ASN A 283 15.38 -5.49 27.89
N HIS A 284 15.31 -6.34 26.84
CA HIS A 284 15.47 -7.80 26.91
C HIS A 284 14.42 -8.47 27.82
N GLU A 285 13.22 -7.92 27.83
CA GLU A 285 12.06 -8.42 28.57
C GLU A 285 11.15 -9.24 27.64
N ASP A 286 10.42 -10.19 28.24
CA ASP A 286 9.36 -10.91 27.53
C ASP A 286 8.18 -9.95 27.28
N TRP A 287 7.64 -9.99 26.07
CA TRP A 287 6.48 -9.19 25.69
C TRP A 287 5.25 -10.08 25.50
N GLU A 288 4.19 -9.78 26.22
CA GLU A 288 2.90 -10.42 26.06
C GLU A 288 2.00 -9.50 25.21
N GLY A 289 1.73 -9.93 23.99
CA GLY A 289 0.90 -9.17 23.04
C GLY A 289 -0.59 -9.27 23.34
N PRO A 290 -1.40 -8.44 22.67
CA PRO A 290 -2.86 -8.45 22.84
C PRO A 290 -3.50 -9.75 22.31
N HIS A 291 -2.81 -10.47 21.43
CA HIS A 291 -3.27 -11.71 20.83
C HIS A 291 -2.06 -12.54 20.34
N PRO A 292 -2.13 -13.91 20.38
CA PRO A 292 -1.05 -14.77 19.87
C PRO A 292 -0.66 -14.51 18.41
N TYR A 293 -1.62 -14.08 17.59
CA TYR A 293 -1.44 -13.74 16.19
C TYR A 293 -1.20 -12.24 15.93
N PHE A 294 -0.76 -11.50 16.95
CA PHE A 294 -0.39 -10.11 16.75
C PHE A 294 0.81 -9.99 15.79
N SER A 295 0.64 -9.25 14.74
CA SER A 295 1.72 -8.89 13.82
C SER A 295 1.92 -7.38 13.78
N VAL A 296 3.16 -6.95 13.72
CA VAL A 296 3.53 -5.55 13.51
C VAL A 296 3.04 -5.08 12.14
N VAL A 297 3.04 -6.00 11.17
CA VAL A 297 2.60 -5.78 9.79
C VAL A 297 1.27 -6.50 9.59
N SER A 298 0.20 -5.97 10.13
CA SER A 298 -1.13 -6.61 10.02
C SER A 298 -1.81 -6.20 8.71
N GLN A 299 -1.39 -6.73 7.60
CA GLN A 299 -2.04 -6.49 6.30
C GLN A 299 -3.45 -7.09 6.23
N ASP A 300 -3.67 -8.19 6.95
CA ASP A 300 -4.93 -8.92 7.06
C ASP A 300 -5.92 -8.35 8.10
N ARG A 301 -5.56 -7.26 8.77
CA ARG A 301 -6.37 -6.65 9.83
C ARG A 301 -6.26 -5.14 9.76
N HIS A 302 -7.15 -4.51 9.06
CA HIS A 302 -7.21 -3.06 8.88
C HIS A 302 -8.50 -2.51 9.48
N PRO A 303 -8.49 -1.27 9.96
CA PRO A 303 -9.71 -0.61 10.40
C PRO A 303 -10.64 -0.36 9.21
N SER A 304 -11.93 -0.34 9.47
CA SER A 304 -12.95 -0.09 8.47
C SER A 304 -14.03 0.82 9.01
N LEU A 305 -14.84 1.35 8.12
CA LEU A 305 -16.03 2.10 8.47
C LEU A 305 -17.19 1.76 7.50
N SER A 306 -18.41 1.86 8.00
CA SER A 306 -19.63 1.77 7.22
C SER A 306 -20.53 2.95 7.54
N VAL A 307 -21.33 3.34 6.56
CA VAL A 307 -22.31 4.41 6.69
C VAL A 307 -23.71 3.76 6.75
N VAL A 308 -24.54 4.22 7.66
CA VAL A 308 -25.90 3.71 7.89
C VAL A 308 -26.74 4.82 8.52
N ASP A 309 -28.02 4.90 8.20
CA ASP A 309 -29.01 5.71 8.94
C ASP A 309 -29.62 4.82 10.04
N ILE A 310 -28.95 4.71 11.18
CA ILE A 310 -29.24 3.70 12.21
C ILE A 310 -30.58 3.94 12.96
N ASP A 311 -31.06 5.18 12.99
CA ASP A 311 -32.30 5.54 13.66
C ASP A 311 -33.40 6.04 12.68
N GLN A 312 -33.15 5.88 11.37
CA GLN A 312 -34.05 6.21 10.27
C GLN A 312 -34.54 7.68 10.32
N ASP A 313 -33.66 8.59 10.76
CA ASP A 313 -33.94 10.01 10.82
C ASP A 313 -33.64 10.77 9.51
N GLY A 314 -33.09 10.08 8.50
CA GLY A 314 -32.72 10.61 7.21
C GLY A 314 -31.34 11.24 7.17
N ILE A 315 -30.53 11.03 8.20
CA ILE A 315 -29.15 11.55 8.30
C ILE A 315 -28.19 10.39 8.53
N ASP A 316 -27.20 10.27 7.67
CA ASP A 316 -26.20 9.20 7.74
C ASP A 316 -25.39 9.23 9.04
N ASP A 317 -25.23 8.09 9.66
CA ASP A 317 -24.40 7.76 10.80
C ASP A 317 -23.16 6.99 10.35
N ILE A 318 -22.15 6.85 11.22
CA ILE A 318 -20.89 6.20 10.88
C ILE A 318 -20.57 5.10 11.89
N TYR A 319 -20.50 3.86 11.42
CA TYR A 319 -20.01 2.73 12.21
C TYR A 319 -18.51 2.53 11.96
N VAL A 320 -17.70 2.71 13.00
CA VAL A 320 -16.24 2.64 12.95
C VAL A 320 -15.77 1.35 13.62
N MET A 321 -15.02 0.56 12.89
CA MET A 321 -14.42 -0.69 13.36
C MET A 321 -12.90 -0.51 13.47
N PRO A 322 -12.35 -0.29 14.69
CA PRO A 322 -10.92 -0.17 14.88
C PRO A 322 -10.24 -1.53 14.73
N ARG A 323 -8.96 -1.53 14.40
CA ARG A 323 -8.17 -2.77 14.33
C ARG A 323 -8.16 -3.54 15.66
N TRP A 324 -8.13 -2.84 16.78
CA TRP A 324 -8.15 -3.36 18.14
C TRP A 324 -9.12 -2.53 19.00
N GLY A 325 -9.85 -3.19 19.88
CA GLY A 325 -10.79 -2.56 20.77
C GLY A 325 -12.24 -2.56 20.23
N LYS A 326 -13.10 -1.86 20.95
CA LYS A 326 -14.54 -1.84 20.69
C LYS A 326 -14.90 -0.95 19.51
N ASN A 327 -15.83 -1.41 18.69
CA ASN A 327 -16.46 -0.63 17.66
C ASN A 327 -17.18 0.60 18.22
N VAL A 328 -17.34 1.61 17.39
CA VAL A 328 -17.98 2.89 17.72
C VAL A 328 -19.08 3.16 16.70
N LEU A 329 -20.26 3.50 17.14
CA LEU A 329 -21.35 3.98 16.29
C LEU A 329 -21.57 5.46 16.54
N LEU A 330 -21.09 6.27 15.61
CA LEU A 330 -21.18 7.73 15.64
C LEU A 330 -22.53 8.17 15.07
N ARG A 331 -23.52 8.42 15.95
CA ARG A 331 -24.80 8.95 15.51
C ARG A 331 -24.70 10.43 15.23
N ASN A 332 -25.13 10.84 14.05
CA ASN A 332 -25.14 12.21 13.57
C ASN A 332 -26.36 12.98 14.11
N LYS A 333 -26.12 14.06 14.84
CA LYS A 333 -27.15 14.94 15.39
C LYS A 333 -27.28 16.26 14.65
N GLY A 334 -27.07 16.23 13.32
CA GLY A 334 -27.16 17.42 12.49
C GLY A 334 -26.01 18.40 12.72
N GLY A 335 -24.77 17.90 12.76
CA GLY A 335 -23.56 18.70 12.90
C GLY A 335 -22.65 18.33 14.08
N HIS A 336 -22.98 17.31 14.85
CA HIS A 336 -22.11 16.68 15.83
C HIS A 336 -22.43 15.20 15.99
N PHE A 337 -21.46 14.43 16.42
CA PHE A 337 -21.57 12.99 16.60
C PHE A 337 -21.51 12.56 18.06
N GLU A 338 -22.28 11.53 18.41
CA GLU A 338 -22.29 10.87 19.70
C GLU A 338 -22.10 9.36 19.53
N ASP A 339 -21.29 8.72 20.40
CA ASP A 339 -21.16 7.26 20.39
C ASP A 339 -22.40 6.61 21.02
N VAL A 340 -23.14 5.88 20.23
CA VAL A 340 -24.35 5.15 20.68
C VAL A 340 -24.22 3.62 20.52
N ALA A 341 -23.03 3.10 20.19
CA ALA A 341 -22.81 1.68 19.89
C ALA A 341 -23.39 0.74 20.96
N SER A 342 -23.16 1.03 22.24
CA SER A 342 -23.68 0.20 23.33
C SER A 342 -25.22 0.25 23.47
N GLN A 343 -25.86 1.32 22.98
CA GLN A 343 -27.31 1.43 23.00
C GLN A 343 -27.98 0.47 22.01
N TYR A 344 -27.28 0.20 20.90
CA TYR A 344 -27.73 -0.70 19.84
C TYR A 344 -27.18 -2.14 19.96
N GLY A 345 -26.24 -2.39 20.90
CA GLY A 345 -25.57 -3.69 21.03
C GLY A 345 -24.40 -3.88 20.04
N LEU A 346 -23.91 -2.78 19.48
CA LEU A 346 -22.87 -2.74 18.43
C LEU A 346 -21.46 -2.39 18.94
N ASP A 347 -21.27 -2.25 20.27
CA ASP A 347 -19.95 -2.01 20.88
C ASP A 347 -19.10 -3.30 20.95
N ILE A 348 -19.03 -4.02 19.83
CA ILE A 348 -18.40 -5.33 19.69
C ILE A 348 -16.88 -5.16 19.72
N ASP A 349 -16.20 -5.92 20.59
CA ASP A 349 -14.75 -5.92 20.75
C ASP A 349 -14.18 -7.26 20.26
N SER A 350 -13.99 -7.40 18.95
CA SER A 350 -13.46 -8.65 18.41
C SER A 350 -13.07 -8.61 16.94
N HIS A 351 -11.98 -7.91 16.64
CA HIS A 351 -11.28 -8.03 15.34
C HIS A 351 -12.19 -7.88 14.11
N CYS A 352 -13.08 -6.89 14.15
CA CYS A 352 -13.95 -6.59 13.02
C CYS A 352 -13.17 -5.95 11.86
N SER A 353 -13.52 -6.31 10.64
CA SER A 353 -12.83 -5.86 9.43
C SER A 353 -13.74 -5.20 8.41
N SER A 354 -15.02 -5.58 8.39
CA SER A 354 -16.00 -5.07 7.46
C SER A 354 -17.40 -5.22 8.03
N ALA A 355 -18.29 -4.31 7.68
CA ALA A 355 -19.71 -4.37 8.07
C ALA A 355 -20.57 -3.91 6.90
N ILE A 356 -21.69 -4.59 6.67
CA ILE A 356 -22.71 -4.17 5.74
C ILE A 356 -24.06 -4.17 6.46
N PHE A 357 -24.70 -3.02 6.44
CA PHE A 357 -26.07 -2.84 6.95
C PHE A 357 -27.03 -2.92 5.78
N ALA A 358 -28.05 -3.76 5.88
CA ALA A 358 -29.10 -3.88 4.89
C ALA A 358 -30.30 -4.64 5.48
N ASP A 359 -31.49 -4.41 4.95
CA ASP A 359 -32.71 -5.15 5.27
C ASP A 359 -32.64 -6.54 4.61
N PHE A 360 -32.03 -7.52 5.32
CA PHE A 360 -31.84 -8.87 4.78
C PHE A 360 -33.06 -9.77 4.87
N ASP A 361 -34.01 -9.48 5.75
CA ASP A 361 -35.21 -10.27 5.90
C ASP A 361 -36.48 -9.58 5.35
N ASN A 362 -36.33 -8.38 4.80
CA ASN A 362 -37.35 -7.54 4.21
C ASN A 362 -38.46 -7.15 5.24
N ASP A 363 -38.08 -6.92 6.51
CA ASP A 363 -39.01 -6.47 7.55
C ASP A 363 -39.05 -4.94 7.70
N GLY A 364 -38.18 -4.21 7.04
CA GLY A 364 -38.16 -2.75 6.91
C GLY A 364 -37.14 -2.05 7.81
N ASP A 365 -36.31 -2.79 8.51
CA ASP A 365 -35.15 -2.23 9.20
C ASP A 365 -33.81 -2.90 8.77
N ASP A 366 -32.71 -2.21 8.95
CA ASP A 366 -31.40 -2.73 8.53
C ASP A 366 -30.84 -3.70 9.56
N ASP A 367 -30.51 -4.89 9.12
CA ASP A 367 -29.69 -5.89 9.81
C ASP A 367 -28.19 -5.63 9.60
N LEU A 368 -27.33 -6.48 10.14
CA LEU A 368 -25.88 -6.38 10.01
C LEU A 368 -25.20 -7.72 9.73
N VAL A 369 -24.46 -7.81 8.64
CA VAL A 369 -23.43 -8.83 8.46
C VAL A 369 -22.07 -8.22 8.81
N LEU A 370 -21.40 -8.80 9.82
CA LEU A 370 -20.15 -8.32 10.38
C LEU A 370 -19.00 -9.29 10.05
N GLY A 371 -18.13 -8.90 9.15
CA GLY A 371 -16.90 -9.63 8.81
C GLY A 371 -15.85 -9.50 9.90
N ARG A 372 -15.20 -10.62 10.26
CA ARG A 372 -14.23 -10.69 11.34
C ARG A 372 -13.01 -11.51 10.93
N THR A 373 -11.84 -11.15 11.47
CA THR A 373 -10.57 -11.77 11.06
C THR A 373 -10.17 -12.94 11.96
N LEU A 374 -10.07 -12.77 13.26
CA LEU A 374 -9.52 -13.78 14.18
C LEU A 374 -10.59 -14.60 14.92
N VAL A 375 -11.82 -14.46 14.55
CA VAL A 375 -12.99 -15.17 15.10
C VAL A 375 -14.04 -15.27 13.99
N PRO A 376 -15.03 -16.19 14.09
CA PRO A 376 -16.10 -16.29 13.10
C PRO A 376 -16.88 -14.97 12.93
N SER A 377 -17.21 -14.64 11.69
CA SER A 377 -18.07 -13.51 11.34
C SER A 377 -19.47 -13.67 11.95
N GLN A 378 -20.26 -12.61 11.95
CA GLN A 378 -21.60 -12.60 12.59
C GLN A 378 -22.68 -12.08 11.66
N TYR A 379 -23.87 -12.64 11.79
CA TYR A 379 -25.12 -12.05 11.34
C TYR A 379 -25.89 -11.56 12.58
N LEU A 380 -26.19 -10.27 12.61
CA LEU A 380 -26.93 -9.63 13.70
C LEU A 380 -28.26 -9.10 13.15
N GLU A 381 -29.34 -9.70 13.60
CA GLU A 381 -30.70 -9.25 13.31
C GLU A 381 -31.04 -8.01 14.14
N ASN A 382 -31.62 -6.99 13.51
CA ASN A 382 -32.12 -5.84 14.19
C ASN A 382 -33.54 -6.15 14.75
N VAL A 383 -33.69 -6.16 16.06
CA VAL A 383 -34.94 -6.44 16.72
C VAL A 383 -35.33 -5.19 17.53
N ASP A 384 -36.29 -4.42 17.03
CA ASP A 384 -36.74 -3.18 17.68
C ASP A 384 -35.59 -2.21 18.01
N GLY A 385 -34.66 -2.01 17.10
CA GLY A 385 -33.47 -1.15 17.27
C GLY A 385 -32.37 -1.75 18.15
N LYS A 386 -32.34 -3.07 18.31
CA LYS A 386 -31.29 -3.82 19.01
C LYS A 386 -30.73 -4.92 18.12
N PHE A 387 -29.43 -4.89 17.88
CA PHE A 387 -28.75 -5.92 17.10
C PHE A 387 -28.49 -7.15 17.97
N VAL A 388 -29.05 -8.29 17.56
CA VAL A 388 -28.97 -9.57 18.26
C VAL A 388 -28.23 -10.58 17.38
N ASP A 389 -27.17 -11.20 17.90
CA ASP A 389 -26.42 -12.22 17.17
C ASP A 389 -27.30 -13.47 16.93
N ARG A 390 -27.62 -13.70 15.65
CA ARG A 390 -28.41 -14.84 15.15
C ARG A 390 -27.59 -15.80 14.31
N SER A 391 -26.27 -15.65 14.26
CA SER A 391 -25.39 -16.45 13.41
C SER A 391 -25.62 -17.95 13.52
N LYS A 392 -25.87 -18.47 14.75
CA LYS A 392 -26.09 -19.90 14.98
C LYS A 392 -27.50 -20.37 14.64
N GLU A 393 -28.45 -19.46 14.59
CA GLU A 393 -29.87 -19.78 14.42
C GLU A 393 -30.28 -19.65 12.96
N LEU A 394 -29.77 -18.62 12.28
CA LEU A 394 -30.20 -18.22 10.95
C LEU A 394 -29.16 -18.51 9.86
N VAL A 395 -27.93 -18.86 10.20
CA VAL A 395 -26.94 -19.30 9.22
C VAL A 395 -26.76 -20.81 9.30
N VAL A 396 -27.03 -21.51 8.20
CA VAL A 396 -27.02 -22.99 8.17
C VAL A 396 -25.61 -23.51 8.32
N ASP A 397 -24.65 -22.90 7.59
CA ASP A 397 -23.23 -23.18 7.68
C ASP A 397 -22.56 -22.15 8.56
N ASN A 398 -21.40 -22.47 9.13
CA ASN A 398 -20.68 -21.50 9.95
C ASN A 398 -20.16 -20.35 9.08
N LEU A 399 -20.36 -19.11 9.56
CA LEU A 399 -19.73 -17.94 8.95
C LEU A 399 -18.19 -18.03 9.06
N PRO A 400 -17.46 -17.70 7.98
CA PRO A 400 -16.01 -17.82 7.98
C PRO A 400 -15.35 -16.81 8.92
N SER A 401 -14.15 -17.16 9.37
CA SER A 401 -13.14 -16.23 9.91
C SER A 401 -12.25 -15.72 8.78
N LEU A 402 -11.26 -14.89 9.11
CA LEU A 402 -10.28 -14.32 8.15
C LEU A 402 -10.92 -13.43 7.08
N VAL A 403 -12.12 -12.89 7.36
CA VAL A 403 -12.85 -12.03 6.44
C VAL A 403 -12.21 -10.64 6.39
N THR A 404 -11.97 -10.12 5.19
CA THR A 404 -11.46 -8.77 4.94
C THR A 404 -12.53 -7.82 4.43
N SER A 405 -13.47 -8.32 3.63
CA SER A 405 -14.61 -7.55 3.18
C SER A 405 -15.88 -8.38 3.09
N VAL A 406 -16.99 -7.69 3.26
CA VAL A 406 -18.35 -8.21 3.05
C VAL A 406 -19.00 -7.35 1.99
N SER A 407 -19.66 -7.96 1.02
CA SER A 407 -20.45 -7.27 0.00
C SER A 407 -21.79 -8.01 -0.23
N ALA A 408 -22.82 -7.29 -0.67
CA ALA A 408 -24.12 -7.87 -0.90
C ALA A 408 -24.70 -7.44 -2.25
N ALA A 409 -25.42 -8.35 -2.87
CA ALA A 409 -26.23 -8.12 -4.07
C ALA A 409 -27.33 -9.18 -4.15
N ASP A 410 -28.44 -8.87 -4.79
CA ASP A 410 -29.41 -9.85 -5.24
C ASP A 410 -28.90 -10.46 -6.54
N TYR A 411 -27.95 -11.46 -6.42
CA TYR A 411 -27.28 -12.01 -7.60
C TYR A 411 -28.15 -12.95 -8.42
N ASN A 412 -29.23 -13.47 -7.82
CA ASN A 412 -30.13 -14.43 -8.43
C ASN A 412 -31.49 -13.85 -8.82
N GLY A 413 -31.75 -12.55 -8.58
CA GLY A 413 -32.94 -11.83 -8.95
C GLY A 413 -34.17 -12.23 -8.16
N ASP A 414 -34.03 -12.79 -6.94
CA ASP A 414 -35.16 -13.25 -6.13
C ASP A 414 -35.73 -12.18 -5.17
N GLY A 415 -35.14 -11.00 -5.14
CA GLY A 415 -35.54 -9.85 -4.34
C GLY A 415 -35.00 -9.85 -2.93
N LEU A 416 -34.03 -10.74 -2.62
CA LEU A 416 -33.30 -10.80 -1.36
C LEU A 416 -31.84 -10.51 -1.57
N LEU A 417 -31.20 -9.80 -0.65
CA LEU A 417 -29.77 -9.52 -0.73
C LEU A 417 -28.96 -10.73 -0.26
N ASP A 418 -28.16 -11.27 -1.17
CA ASP A 418 -27.18 -12.31 -0.90
C ASP A 418 -25.83 -11.72 -0.44
N VAL A 419 -24.96 -12.52 0.19
CA VAL A 419 -23.75 -12.02 0.83
C VAL A 419 -22.51 -12.73 0.32
N TYR A 420 -21.50 -11.96 -0.11
CA TYR A 420 -20.18 -12.48 -0.44
C TYR A 420 -19.15 -12.04 0.60
N LEU A 421 -18.37 -13.00 1.11
CA LEU A 421 -17.36 -12.82 2.12
C LEU A 421 -15.97 -13.11 1.52
N SER A 422 -15.16 -12.07 1.42
CA SER A 422 -13.77 -12.16 0.96
C SER A 422 -12.84 -12.53 2.10
N THR A 423 -11.86 -13.41 1.86
CA THR A 423 -10.97 -13.94 2.89
C THR A 423 -9.50 -13.70 2.60
N TYR A 424 -8.68 -13.59 3.67
CA TYR A 424 -7.27 -13.26 3.55
C TYR A 424 -6.43 -13.86 4.70
N ALA A 425 -5.28 -14.49 4.39
CA ALA A 425 -4.39 -15.07 5.39
C ALA A 425 -2.88 -15.02 5.05
N ALA A 426 -2.44 -14.09 4.19
CA ALA A 426 -1.06 -14.11 3.66
C ALA A 426 0.01 -14.09 4.78
N ASN A 427 -0.16 -13.26 5.80
CA ASN A 427 0.81 -13.15 6.89
C ASN A 427 0.92 -14.43 7.74
N MET A 428 -0.21 -15.11 7.97
CA MET A 428 -0.23 -16.36 8.73
C MET A 428 0.49 -17.47 7.96
N GLN A 429 0.30 -17.55 6.66
CA GLN A 429 0.97 -18.53 5.80
C GLN A 429 2.49 -18.32 5.77
N GLU A 430 2.96 -17.08 5.73
CA GLU A 430 4.40 -16.80 5.73
C GLU A 430 5.09 -17.21 7.02
N ASP A 431 4.46 -16.95 8.16
CA ASP A 431 4.99 -17.35 9.46
C ASP A 431 5.05 -18.87 9.62
N GLU A 432 4.04 -19.59 9.16
CA GLU A 432 4.01 -21.05 9.17
C GLU A 432 5.06 -21.67 8.25
N LEU A 433 5.21 -21.16 7.02
CA LEU A 433 6.17 -21.67 6.04
C LEU A 433 7.62 -21.40 6.45
N ARG A 434 7.88 -20.32 7.19
CA ARG A 434 9.23 -19.93 7.59
C ARG A 434 9.75 -20.74 8.77
N ASP A 435 8.93 -20.93 9.79
CA ASP A 435 9.37 -21.43 11.10
C ASP A 435 9.05 -22.92 11.34
N ARG A 436 8.08 -23.51 10.65
CA ARG A 436 7.53 -24.83 10.98
C ARG A 436 7.44 -25.84 9.83
N GLY A 437 7.66 -25.42 8.59
CA GLY A 437 7.31 -26.23 7.42
C GLY A 437 5.79 -26.38 7.28
N PRO A 438 5.28 -27.19 6.36
CA PRO A 438 3.84 -27.35 6.18
C PRO A 438 3.20 -27.80 7.50
N VAL A 439 2.28 -27.03 8.03
CA VAL A 439 1.57 -27.18 9.33
C VAL A 439 1.05 -28.59 9.56
N LEU A 440 0.62 -29.25 8.51
CA LEU A 440 0.06 -30.60 8.55
C LEU A 440 1.08 -31.72 8.82
N LYS A 441 2.37 -31.42 8.93
CA LYS A 441 3.40 -32.43 9.23
C LYS A 441 3.77 -32.51 10.71
N ASN A 442 3.26 -31.63 11.55
CA ASN A 442 3.49 -31.68 12.99
C ASN A 442 2.16 -31.66 13.75
N PRO A 443 1.61 -32.84 14.08
CA PRO A 443 0.32 -32.93 14.80
C PRO A 443 0.33 -32.32 16.20
N ASP A 444 1.50 -32.02 16.78
CA ASP A 444 1.64 -31.44 18.11
C ASP A 444 1.85 -29.90 18.08
N ALA A 445 1.96 -29.30 16.88
CA ALA A 445 2.01 -27.84 16.75
C ALA A 445 0.59 -27.28 16.63
N PRO A 446 0.22 -26.22 17.38
CA PRO A 446 -1.05 -25.55 17.13
C PRO A 446 -1.08 -25.10 15.69
N GLY A 447 -2.01 -25.63 14.90
CA GLY A 447 -2.19 -25.28 13.49
C GLY A 447 -2.77 -23.89 13.39
N LEU A 448 -2.01 -22.93 12.91
CA LEU A 448 -2.48 -21.56 12.78
C LEU A 448 -3.72 -21.44 11.91
N LEU A 449 -3.73 -22.15 10.77
CA LEU A 449 -4.87 -22.13 9.85
C LEU A 449 -6.06 -22.99 10.32
N THR A 450 -5.81 -24.10 10.99
CA THR A 450 -6.87 -24.99 11.53
C THR A 450 -7.67 -24.37 12.66
N ASP A 451 -7.17 -23.28 13.27
CA ASP A 451 -7.94 -22.53 14.27
C ASP A 451 -9.03 -21.63 13.62
N PHE A 452 -8.91 -21.35 12.32
CA PHE A 452 -9.76 -20.41 11.60
C PHE A 452 -10.53 -21.03 10.43
N LEU A 453 -10.05 -22.15 9.90
CA LEU A 453 -10.66 -22.84 8.77
C LEU A 453 -11.18 -24.21 9.17
N PRO A 454 -12.22 -24.73 8.50
CA PRO A 454 -12.55 -26.14 8.56
C PRO A 454 -11.32 -27.00 8.23
N GLU A 455 -11.17 -28.15 8.89
CA GLU A 455 -9.99 -29.04 8.71
C GLU A 455 -9.77 -29.38 7.24
N ALA A 456 -10.82 -29.65 6.48
CA ALA A 456 -10.74 -29.96 5.06
C ALA A 456 -10.14 -28.81 4.24
N ASP A 457 -10.56 -27.58 4.50
CA ASP A 457 -10.09 -26.39 3.81
C ASP A 457 -8.64 -26.04 4.21
N ALA A 458 -8.28 -26.19 5.48
CA ALA A 458 -6.90 -26.03 5.91
C ALA A 458 -5.95 -27.01 5.26
N VAL A 459 -6.37 -28.29 5.10
CA VAL A 459 -5.60 -29.33 4.39
C VAL A 459 -5.45 -29.00 2.91
N GLU A 460 -6.54 -28.60 2.24
CA GLU A 460 -6.53 -28.25 0.82
C GLU A 460 -5.67 -27.01 0.57
N LEU A 461 -5.78 -25.98 1.40
CA LEU A 461 -4.97 -24.76 1.26
C LEU A 461 -3.47 -25.08 1.43
N ALA A 462 -3.11 -25.88 2.43
CA ALA A 462 -1.72 -26.29 2.64
C ALA A 462 -1.18 -27.11 1.46
N ASP A 463 -1.99 -28.00 0.87
CA ASP A 463 -1.61 -28.77 -0.33
C ASP A 463 -1.38 -27.84 -1.53
N ARG A 464 -2.28 -26.89 -1.78
CA ARG A 464 -2.13 -25.87 -2.85
C ARG A 464 -0.86 -25.05 -2.67
N VAL A 465 -0.63 -24.51 -1.48
CA VAL A 465 0.56 -23.68 -1.17
C VAL A 465 1.84 -24.51 -1.29
N SER A 466 1.84 -25.79 -0.89
CA SER A 466 3.02 -26.67 -0.99
C SER A 466 3.49 -26.94 -2.42
N LYS A 467 2.61 -26.79 -3.39
CA LYS A 467 2.88 -26.97 -4.83
C LYS A 467 3.40 -25.71 -5.51
N LEU A 468 3.34 -24.56 -4.83
CA LEU A 468 3.91 -23.32 -5.35
C LEU A 468 5.44 -23.36 -5.25
N ASP A 469 6.08 -23.00 -6.34
CA ASP A 469 7.52 -22.77 -6.41
C ASP A 469 7.87 -21.32 -6.00
N TYR A 470 8.96 -20.77 -6.55
CA TYR A 470 9.32 -19.36 -6.30
C TYR A 470 8.31 -18.34 -6.89
N HIS A 471 7.36 -18.76 -7.73
CA HIS A 471 6.27 -17.91 -8.25
C HIS A 471 5.12 -17.70 -7.27
N ARG A 472 5.20 -18.22 -6.03
CA ARG A 472 4.17 -18.04 -4.98
C ARG A 472 3.72 -16.60 -4.78
N HIS A 473 4.59 -15.61 -5.02
CA HIS A 473 4.26 -14.20 -4.90
C HIS A 473 3.52 -13.60 -6.10
N LEU A 474 3.44 -14.35 -7.19
CA LEU A 474 2.72 -13.95 -8.40
C LEU A 474 1.39 -14.70 -8.58
N ASN A 475 1.17 -15.74 -7.81
CA ASN A 475 -0.04 -16.55 -7.89
C ASN A 475 -0.25 -17.34 -6.59
N ASN A 476 -0.28 -16.62 -5.47
CA ASN A 476 -0.44 -17.23 -4.15
C ASN A 476 -1.86 -17.73 -3.94
N TYR A 477 -2.00 -18.73 -3.06
CA TYR A 477 -3.29 -19.24 -2.62
C TYR A 477 -3.63 -18.68 -1.22
N GLY A 478 -4.90 -18.31 -1.03
CA GLY A 478 -5.50 -17.91 0.22
C GLY A 478 -6.65 -18.82 0.62
N PRO A 479 -7.29 -18.54 1.76
CA PRO A 479 -8.53 -19.24 2.16
C PRO A 479 -9.61 -19.09 1.08
N PRO A 480 -10.58 -20.02 0.99
CA PRO A 480 -11.67 -19.88 0.06
C PRO A 480 -12.62 -18.76 0.45
N ASN A 481 -13.02 -17.94 -0.51
CA ASN A 481 -14.11 -16.97 -0.33
C ASN A 481 -15.46 -17.70 -0.23
N VAL A 482 -16.47 -17.06 0.31
CA VAL A 482 -17.77 -17.68 0.55
C VAL A 482 -18.90 -16.81 -0.02
N LEU A 483 -19.74 -17.40 -0.86
CA LEU A 483 -21.03 -16.83 -1.27
C LEU A 483 -22.16 -17.50 -0.47
N LEU A 484 -22.95 -16.69 0.20
CA LEU A 484 -24.13 -17.10 0.94
C LEU A 484 -25.39 -16.63 0.21
N ILE A 485 -26.30 -17.53 -0.04
CA ILE A 485 -27.64 -17.20 -0.54
C ILE A 485 -28.58 -16.90 0.62
N ASN A 486 -29.38 -15.87 0.46
CA ASN A 486 -30.40 -15.45 1.43
C ASN A 486 -31.74 -16.14 1.15
N ARG A 487 -32.42 -16.58 2.20
CA ARG A 487 -33.73 -17.20 2.16
C ARG A 487 -34.72 -16.50 3.09
N GLY A 488 -34.76 -15.14 3.03
CA GLY A 488 -35.59 -14.29 3.89
C GLY A 488 -35.02 -14.23 5.32
N GLY A 489 -33.86 -13.64 5.48
CA GLY A 489 -33.15 -13.52 6.76
C GLY A 489 -32.44 -14.79 7.22
N ARG A 490 -32.49 -15.88 6.43
CA ARG A 490 -31.77 -17.12 6.69
C ARG A 490 -30.74 -17.39 5.59
N PHE A 491 -29.50 -17.60 5.98
CA PHE A 491 -28.38 -17.79 5.03
C PHE A 491 -27.93 -19.25 4.95
N GLU A 492 -27.59 -19.68 3.75
CA GLU A 492 -26.95 -20.96 3.47
C GLU A 492 -25.86 -20.76 2.39
N THR A 493 -24.89 -21.68 2.31
CA THR A 493 -23.91 -21.64 1.22
C THR A 493 -24.61 -21.73 -0.13
N ALA A 494 -24.33 -20.78 -1.02
CA ALA A 494 -24.98 -20.73 -2.33
C ALA A 494 -24.64 -21.97 -3.18
N PRO A 495 -25.57 -22.48 -4.01
CA PRO A 495 -25.29 -23.57 -4.95
C PRO A 495 -24.12 -23.26 -5.90
N GLU A 496 -23.95 -22.01 -6.28
CA GLU A 496 -22.92 -21.49 -7.19
C GLU A 496 -21.59 -21.19 -6.46
N ASN A 497 -21.51 -21.39 -5.15
CA ASN A 497 -20.34 -21.05 -4.33
C ASN A 497 -19.03 -21.61 -4.90
N ASP A 498 -19.03 -22.86 -5.38
CA ASP A 498 -17.84 -23.49 -5.94
C ASP A 498 -17.27 -22.77 -7.19
N GLN A 499 -18.09 -21.97 -7.88
CA GLN A 499 -17.67 -21.20 -9.06
C GLN A 499 -17.01 -19.88 -8.67
N VAL A 500 -17.38 -19.28 -7.55
CA VAL A 500 -16.88 -17.98 -7.06
C VAL A 500 -16.02 -18.09 -5.82
N SER A 501 -15.97 -19.24 -5.16
CA SER A 501 -15.11 -19.52 -4.00
C SER A 501 -13.66 -19.71 -4.44
N ILE A 502 -13.05 -18.61 -4.90
CA ILE A 502 -11.66 -18.66 -5.35
C ILE A 502 -10.72 -18.76 -4.14
N TRP A 503 -9.65 -19.54 -4.32
CA TRP A 503 -8.63 -19.75 -3.30
C TRP A 503 -7.51 -18.72 -3.47
N ARG A 504 -7.81 -17.46 -3.10
CA ARG A 504 -6.89 -16.32 -3.22
C ARG A 504 -6.93 -15.45 -1.95
N HIS A 505 -5.97 -14.58 -1.81
CA HIS A 505 -5.99 -13.52 -0.81
C HIS A 505 -6.83 -12.36 -1.35
N THR A 506 -8.13 -12.42 -1.16
CA THR A 506 -9.05 -11.41 -1.68
C THR A 506 -9.26 -10.31 -0.64
N TYR A 507 -8.90 -9.06 -0.96
CA TYR A 507 -9.17 -7.92 -0.08
C TYR A 507 -10.60 -7.42 -0.21
N GLN A 508 -11.10 -7.30 -1.43
CA GLN A 508 -12.44 -6.77 -1.67
C GLN A 508 -13.12 -7.46 -2.84
N ALA A 509 -14.42 -7.67 -2.68
CA ALA A 509 -15.36 -8.04 -3.73
C ALA A 509 -16.30 -6.87 -4.02
N SER A 510 -16.60 -6.60 -5.29
CA SER A 510 -17.45 -5.48 -5.70
C SER A 510 -18.38 -5.91 -6.83
N TRP A 511 -19.66 -5.67 -6.65
CA TRP A 511 -20.72 -6.05 -7.58
C TRP A 511 -21.05 -4.94 -8.57
N SER A 512 -21.32 -5.30 -9.82
CA SER A 512 -21.82 -4.40 -10.87
C SER A 512 -22.34 -5.23 -12.04
N ASP A 513 -23.40 -4.82 -12.66
CA ASP A 513 -23.87 -5.30 -13.97
C ASP A 513 -23.01 -4.57 -15.04
N PHE A 514 -21.81 -5.13 -15.35
CA PHE A 514 -20.86 -4.44 -16.24
C PHE A 514 -21.20 -4.57 -17.71
N ASP A 515 -21.94 -5.63 -18.10
CA ASP A 515 -22.32 -5.90 -19.49
C ASP A 515 -23.81 -5.58 -19.77
N GLN A 516 -24.52 -5.07 -18.77
CA GLN A 516 -25.88 -4.54 -18.87
C GLN A 516 -26.91 -5.61 -19.26
N ASP A 517 -26.69 -6.84 -18.84
CA ASP A 517 -27.64 -7.94 -19.08
C ASP A 517 -28.72 -8.08 -17.99
N GLY A 518 -28.54 -7.38 -16.87
CA GLY A 518 -29.47 -7.31 -15.74
C GLY A 518 -29.07 -8.16 -14.55
N ASP A 519 -28.03 -8.98 -14.65
CA ASP A 519 -27.53 -9.85 -13.60
C ASP A 519 -26.28 -9.20 -12.94
N PRO A 520 -26.19 -9.08 -11.60
CA PRO A 520 -24.99 -8.54 -10.96
C PRO A 520 -23.77 -9.44 -11.12
N ASP A 521 -22.67 -8.88 -11.66
CA ASP A 521 -21.38 -9.51 -11.81
C ASP A 521 -20.44 -9.18 -10.63
N LEU A 522 -19.39 -9.98 -10.42
CA LEU A 522 -18.54 -9.88 -9.25
C LEU A 522 -17.07 -9.67 -9.62
N TYR A 523 -16.48 -8.52 -9.26
CA TYR A 523 -15.05 -8.30 -9.36
C TYR A 523 -14.35 -8.59 -8.05
N LEU A 524 -13.23 -9.34 -8.11
CA LEU A 524 -12.43 -9.76 -6.96
C LEU A 524 -11.04 -9.18 -7.04
N ALA A 525 -10.73 -8.26 -6.10
CA ALA A 525 -9.41 -7.67 -5.95
C ALA A 525 -8.52 -8.57 -5.09
N ASN A 526 -7.51 -9.17 -5.72
CA ASN A 526 -6.65 -10.20 -5.12
C ASN A 526 -5.25 -9.68 -4.88
N ASP A 527 -4.71 -9.94 -3.68
CA ASP A 527 -3.32 -9.69 -3.35
C ASP A 527 -2.46 -10.90 -3.75
N PHE A 528 -1.25 -10.66 -4.24
CA PHE A 528 -0.33 -11.71 -4.72
C PHE A 528 -0.88 -12.64 -5.81
N ALA A 529 -1.91 -12.22 -6.52
CA ALA A 529 -2.51 -12.99 -7.59
C ALA A 529 -3.18 -12.05 -8.61
N VAL A 530 -3.59 -12.63 -9.74
CA VAL A 530 -4.39 -11.91 -10.74
C VAL A 530 -5.80 -11.71 -10.18
N ASN A 531 -6.36 -10.52 -10.40
CA ASN A 531 -7.75 -10.22 -10.09
C ASN A 531 -8.70 -11.01 -11.02
N SER A 532 -9.92 -11.26 -10.58
CA SER A 532 -10.94 -11.99 -11.33
C SER A 532 -12.17 -11.12 -11.57
N LEU A 533 -12.76 -11.21 -12.76
CA LEU A 533 -14.10 -10.71 -13.07
C LEU A 533 -15.01 -11.92 -13.34
N MET A 534 -15.88 -12.18 -12.41
CA MET A 534 -16.84 -13.29 -12.44
C MET A 534 -18.14 -12.79 -13.05
N ARG A 535 -18.37 -13.09 -14.33
CA ARG A 535 -19.63 -12.77 -15.00
C ARG A 535 -20.72 -13.74 -14.55
N ASN A 536 -21.86 -13.20 -14.20
CA ASN A 536 -23.04 -13.95 -13.84
C ASN A 536 -23.87 -14.24 -15.11
N ASP A 537 -23.97 -15.51 -15.49
CA ASP A 537 -24.76 -15.93 -16.66
C ASP A 537 -26.15 -16.47 -16.20
N GLY A 538 -26.72 -15.94 -15.12
CA GLY A 538 -28.02 -16.34 -14.57
C GLY A 538 -28.07 -17.82 -14.17
N ASP A 539 -29.00 -18.59 -14.71
CA ASP A 539 -29.15 -20.04 -14.44
C ASP A 539 -27.86 -20.86 -14.76
N ALA A 540 -26.93 -20.35 -15.54
CA ALA A 540 -25.67 -21.01 -15.86
C ALA A 540 -24.58 -20.78 -14.80
N GLY A 541 -24.81 -19.83 -13.88
CA GLY A 541 -23.90 -19.46 -12.81
C GLY A 541 -22.77 -18.55 -13.27
N PHE A 542 -21.63 -18.55 -12.57
CA PHE A 542 -20.54 -17.62 -12.77
C PHE A 542 -19.41 -18.15 -13.62
N VAL A 543 -18.82 -17.29 -14.45
CA VAL A 543 -17.64 -17.57 -15.29
C VAL A 543 -16.60 -16.48 -15.11
N ASP A 544 -15.33 -16.84 -14.83
CA ASP A 544 -14.22 -15.87 -14.81
C ASP A 544 -13.89 -15.41 -16.24
N VAL A 545 -14.23 -14.16 -16.55
CA VAL A 545 -14.00 -13.51 -17.84
C VAL A 545 -12.89 -12.44 -17.76
N GLY A 546 -12.13 -12.37 -16.69
CA GLY A 546 -11.12 -11.32 -16.46
C GLY A 546 -10.11 -11.19 -17.59
N GLU A 547 -9.60 -12.32 -18.14
CA GLU A 547 -8.67 -12.31 -19.29
C GLU A 547 -9.37 -11.88 -20.58
N GLU A 548 -10.55 -12.43 -20.85
CA GLU A 548 -11.33 -12.16 -22.06
C GLU A 548 -11.82 -10.69 -22.09
N SER A 549 -12.28 -10.18 -20.96
CA SER A 549 -12.75 -8.80 -20.84
C SER A 549 -11.64 -7.75 -20.79
N GLY A 550 -10.38 -8.16 -20.52
CA GLY A 550 -9.24 -7.25 -20.41
C GLY A 550 -9.10 -6.57 -19.04
N THR A 551 -9.73 -7.08 -17.99
CA THR A 551 -9.66 -6.57 -16.63
C THR A 551 -8.61 -7.23 -15.75
N THR A 552 -7.84 -8.19 -16.29
CA THR A 552 -6.74 -8.80 -15.54
C THR A 552 -5.74 -7.75 -15.08
N ASP A 553 -5.55 -7.69 -13.78
CA ASP A 553 -4.53 -6.87 -13.13
C ASP A 553 -3.74 -7.77 -12.18
N ILE A 554 -2.42 -7.62 -12.19
CA ILE A 554 -1.52 -8.35 -11.29
C ILE A 554 -0.85 -7.37 -10.34
N GLY A 555 -1.59 -6.38 -9.85
CA GLY A 555 -1.14 -5.51 -8.78
C GLY A 555 -1.18 -6.22 -7.42
N PHE A 556 -1.03 -5.47 -6.36
CA PHE A 556 -1.49 -5.86 -5.04
C PHE A 556 -2.92 -5.32 -4.91
N GLY A 557 -3.89 -6.06 -5.43
CA GLY A 557 -5.29 -5.64 -5.49
C GLY A 557 -5.88 -5.52 -4.09
N MET A 558 -6.22 -4.28 -3.66
CA MET A 558 -6.72 -4.00 -2.32
C MET A 558 -8.16 -3.50 -2.30
N GLY A 559 -8.63 -2.91 -3.38
CA GLY A 559 -10.01 -2.44 -3.49
C GLY A 559 -10.45 -2.30 -4.94
N ALA A 560 -11.75 -2.41 -5.16
CA ALA A 560 -12.39 -2.22 -6.46
C ALA A 560 -13.63 -1.35 -6.32
N SER A 561 -13.85 -0.46 -7.27
CA SER A 561 -15.00 0.44 -7.30
C SER A 561 -15.48 0.65 -8.74
N TRP A 562 -16.78 0.66 -8.91
CA TRP A 562 -17.43 0.88 -10.18
C TRP A 562 -18.02 2.30 -10.27
N GLY A 563 -17.95 2.89 -11.46
CA GLY A 563 -18.54 4.21 -11.73
C GLY A 563 -18.37 4.62 -13.18
N ASP A 564 -19.34 5.31 -13.72
CA ASP A 564 -19.32 5.88 -15.06
C ASP A 564 -18.57 7.23 -15.01
N TYR A 565 -17.21 7.20 -15.15
CA TYR A 565 -16.40 8.41 -14.98
C TYR A 565 -16.44 9.35 -16.20
N ASP A 566 -16.87 8.86 -17.36
CA ASP A 566 -16.92 9.65 -18.60
C ASP A 566 -18.34 9.89 -19.13
N ASN A 567 -19.35 9.51 -18.34
CA ASN A 567 -20.79 9.71 -18.61
C ASN A 567 -21.25 9.07 -19.92
N ASP A 568 -20.70 7.89 -20.24
CA ASP A 568 -21.10 7.15 -21.45
C ASP A 568 -22.22 6.12 -21.19
N GLY A 569 -22.64 5.97 -19.95
CA GLY A 569 -23.73 5.11 -19.50
C GLY A 569 -23.28 3.68 -19.15
N ARG A 570 -21.99 3.41 -19.09
CA ARG A 570 -21.42 2.13 -18.69
C ARG A 570 -20.58 2.27 -17.42
N ALA A 571 -20.61 1.25 -16.58
CA ALA A 571 -19.76 1.22 -15.38
C ALA A 571 -18.31 0.93 -15.75
N ASP A 572 -17.42 1.85 -15.40
CA ASP A 572 -15.96 1.70 -15.46
C ASP A 572 -15.42 1.13 -14.16
N LEU A 573 -14.22 0.55 -14.20
CA LEU A 573 -13.64 -0.12 -13.05
C LEU A 573 -12.37 0.59 -12.58
N TYR A 574 -12.33 1.00 -11.31
CA TYR A 574 -11.14 1.46 -10.63
C TYR A 574 -10.65 0.40 -9.63
N VAL A 575 -9.36 0.05 -9.72
CA VAL A 575 -8.72 -0.92 -8.83
C VAL A 575 -7.58 -0.23 -8.07
N SER A 576 -7.65 -0.25 -6.75
CA SER A 576 -6.58 0.26 -5.92
C SER A 576 -5.48 -0.79 -5.72
N ASN A 577 -4.24 -0.34 -5.88
CA ASN A 577 -3.03 -1.15 -5.83
C ASN A 577 -1.91 -0.40 -5.11
N MET A 578 -0.78 -1.08 -4.89
CA MET A 578 0.42 -0.47 -4.37
C MET A 578 1.22 0.22 -5.48
N PHE A 579 1.56 1.49 -5.29
CA PHE A 579 2.59 2.17 -6.06
C PHE A 579 3.89 2.23 -5.25
N SER A 580 4.95 1.58 -5.72
CA SER A 580 6.26 1.64 -5.08
C SER A 580 7.34 2.14 -6.04
N LYS A 581 7.95 3.28 -5.70
CA LYS A 581 9.11 3.81 -6.43
C LYS A 581 10.30 2.87 -6.31
N ALA A 582 10.55 2.32 -5.10
CA ALA A 582 11.64 1.39 -4.83
C ALA A 582 11.43 0.06 -5.58
N GLY A 583 10.22 -0.51 -5.54
CA GLY A 583 9.88 -1.72 -6.29
C GLY A 583 10.14 -1.56 -7.78
N ARG A 584 9.72 -0.45 -8.38
CA ARG A 584 9.96 -0.15 -9.81
C ARG A 584 11.44 0.07 -10.14
N ARG A 585 12.18 0.72 -9.25
CA ARG A 585 13.63 0.96 -9.41
C ARG A 585 14.38 -0.37 -9.44
N ILE A 586 14.10 -1.24 -8.49
CA ILE A 586 14.76 -2.54 -8.36
C ILE A 586 14.37 -3.46 -9.51
N THR A 587 13.10 -3.62 -9.81
CA THR A 587 12.64 -4.49 -10.90
C THR A 587 13.15 -4.02 -12.26
N GLY A 588 13.24 -2.69 -12.48
CA GLY A 588 13.77 -2.14 -13.72
C GLY A 588 15.28 -2.30 -13.89
N GLY A 589 16.02 -2.60 -12.81
CA GLY A 589 17.47 -2.87 -12.82
C GLY A 589 17.83 -4.34 -12.95
N LEU A 590 16.91 -5.25 -12.62
CA LEU A 590 17.13 -6.69 -12.69
C LEU A 590 16.93 -7.21 -14.12
N LYS A 591 17.89 -8.04 -14.58
CA LYS A 591 17.76 -8.79 -15.84
C LYS A 591 17.18 -10.17 -15.52
N ASP A 592 16.45 -10.73 -16.46
CA ASP A 592 15.87 -12.09 -16.36
C ASP A 592 14.89 -12.28 -15.19
N ILE A 593 14.28 -11.20 -14.69
CA ILE A 593 13.16 -11.27 -13.76
C ILE A 593 11.85 -11.39 -14.53
N ASP A 594 10.89 -12.14 -13.97
CA ASP A 594 9.54 -12.15 -14.52
C ASP A 594 8.94 -10.74 -14.53
N GLU A 595 8.53 -10.26 -15.69
CA GLU A 595 8.03 -8.90 -15.89
C GLU A 595 6.79 -8.56 -15.03
N ARG A 596 6.03 -9.58 -14.59
CA ARG A 596 4.90 -9.40 -13.68
C ARG A 596 5.30 -8.77 -12.36
N PHE A 597 6.53 -9.00 -11.86
CA PHE A 597 7.02 -8.30 -10.67
C PHE A 597 7.13 -6.79 -10.85
N ALA A 598 7.47 -6.34 -12.06
CA ALA A 598 7.48 -4.92 -12.36
C ALA A 598 6.05 -4.32 -12.41
N MET A 599 5.06 -5.14 -12.76
CA MET A 599 3.66 -4.74 -12.79
C MET A 599 3.06 -4.60 -11.39
N MET A 600 3.45 -5.46 -10.44
CA MET A 600 2.92 -5.47 -9.06
C MET A 600 3.11 -4.15 -8.30
N ALA A 601 4.17 -3.40 -8.57
CA ALA A 601 4.45 -2.12 -7.92
C ALA A 601 4.05 -0.91 -8.77
N ARG A 602 3.20 -1.11 -9.78
CA ARG A 602 2.87 -0.08 -10.79
C ARG A 602 1.90 0.96 -10.28
N GLY A 603 1.01 0.60 -9.35
CA GLY A 603 -0.02 1.48 -8.80
C GLY A 603 -1.42 1.17 -9.31
N ASN A 604 -2.33 2.10 -9.08
CA ASN A 604 -3.75 1.91 -9.31
C ASN A 604 -4.11 1.76 -10.79
N SER A 605 -5.15 0.99 -11.06
CA SER A 605 -5.66 0.74 -12.40
C SER A 605 -7.02 1.39 -12.59
N LEU A 606 -7.22 2.02 -13.74
CA LEU A 606 -8.52 2.49 -14.21
C LEU A 606 -8.78 1.85 -15.57
N PHE A 607 -9.87 1.12 -15.66
CA PHE A 607 -10.32 0.40 -16.82
C PHE A 607 -11.60 1.04 -17.36
N HIS A 608 -11.54 1.54 -18.58
CA HIS A 608 -12.69 2.08 -19.30
C HIS A 608 -13.45 0.96 -19.99
N ASN A 609 -14.75 0.87 -19.73
CA ASN A 609 -15.65 -0.12 -20.31
C ASN A 609 -16.04 0.27 -21.74
N THR A 610 -15.70 -0.57 -22.71
CA THR A 610 -16.03 -0.36 -24.13
C THR A 610 -16.90 -1.49 -24.66
N ASP A 611 -18.15 -1.59 -24.18
CA ASP A 611 -19.10 -2.63 -24.58
C ASP A 611 -18.68 -4.02 -24.09
N SER A 612 -18.71 -4.20 -22.77
CA SER A 612 -18.36 -5.46 -22.04
C SER A 612 -16.88 -5.88 -22.18
N THR A 613 -16.04 -5.06 -22.78
CA THR A 613 -14.58 -5.21 -22.78
C THR A 613 -13.93 -3.95 -22.21
N PHE A 614 -12.80 -4.14 -21.55
CA PHE A 614 -12.15 -3.07 -20.82
C PHE A 614 -10.78 -2.70 -21.40
N LYS A 615 -10.53 -1.41 -21.42
CA LYS A 615 -9.22 -0.87 -21.78
C LYS A 615 -8.62 -0.15 -20.60
N LYS A 616 -7.45 -0.57 -20.13
CA LYS A 616 -6.70 0.16 -19.12
C LYS A 616 -6.34 1.55 -19.64
N VAL A 617 -6.84 2.61 -19.00
CA VAL A 617 -6.62 4.01 -19.36
C VAL A 617 -5.74 4.76 -18.38
N SER A 618 -5.46 4.16 -17.21
CA SER A 618 -4.51 4.70 -16.24
C SER A 618 -3.06 4.60 -16.73
N GLY A 619 -2.22 5.49 -16.25
CA GLY A 619 -0.79 5.50 -16.54
C GLY A 619 -0.06 6.59 -15.76
N LEU A 620 1.28 6.62 -15.91
CA LEU A 620 2.15 7.54 -15.18
C LEU A 620 2.29 8.89 -15.86
N GLU A 621 2.03 8.94 -17.16
CA GLU A 621 2.26 10.11 -18.00
C GLU A 621 1.11 10.26 -19.02
N ALA A 622 0.87 11.50 -19.43
CA ALA A 622 -0.08 11.79 -20.51
C ALA A 622 0.30 11.05 -21.82
N PRO A 623 -0.65 10.58 -22.63
CA PRO A 623 -2.08 10.90 -22.57
C PRO A 623 -2.91 10.07 -21.59
N ALA A 624 -2.31 9.10 -20.89
CA ALA A 624 -3.03 8.29 -19.90
C ALA A 624 -3.52 9.13 -18.70
N LEU A 625 -4.57 8.67 -18.06
CA LEU A 625 -5.09 9.25 -16.82
C LEU A 625 -4.12 8.93 -15.67
N GLN A 626 -3.62 9.98 -15.01
CA GLN A 626 -2.50 9.86 -14.05
C GLN A 626 -2.99 9.47 -12.63
N VAL A 627 -3.70 8.36 -12.51
CA VAL A 627 -4.24 7.84 -11.25
C VAL A 627 -3.38 6.73 -10.62
N GLU A 628 -2.32 6.27 -11.30
CA GLU A 628 -1.46 5.18 -10.79
C GLU A 628 -0.65 5.58 -9.54
N LYS A 629 -0.20 6.84 -9.45
CA LYS A 629 0.71 7.33 -8.40
C LYS A 629 -0.01 7.76 -7.12
N ALA A 630 -0.79 6.90 -6.52
CA ALA A 630 -1.49 7.23 -5.28
C ALA A 630 -0.84 6.60 -4.01
N GLY A 631 0.39 6.13 -4.10
CA GLY A 631 1.08 5.47 -3.00
C GLY A 631 0.56 4.06 -2.76
N TRP A 632 0.51 3.63 -1.51
CA TRP A 632 -0.11 2.35 -1.14
C TRP A 632 -1.59 2.58 -0.91
N SER A 633 -2.42 2.32 -1.95
CA SER A 633 -3.85 2.62 -1.93
C SER A 633 -4.64 1.39 -1.45
N TRP A 634 -5.24 1.50 -0.27
CA TRP A 634 -6.05 0.44 0.34
C TRP A 634 -7.47 0.39 -0.20
N SER A 635 -8.00 1.52 -0.60
CA SER A 635 -9.28 1.59 -1.30
C SER A 635 -9.34 2.80 -2.21
N GLY A 636 -10.33 2.81 -3.11
CA GLY A 636 -10.65 3.96 -3.92
C GLY A 636 -12.12 3.93 -4.29
N GLN A 637 -12.71 5.11 -4.41
CA GLN A 637 -14.11 5.27 -4.74
C GLN A 637 -14.30 6.37 -5.76
N PHE A 638 -15.28 6.19 -6.61
CA PHE A 638 -15.79 7.26 -7.45
C PHE A 638 -16.76 8.12 -6.64
N VAL A 639 -16.62 9.43 -6.77
CA VAL A 639 -17.47 10.42 -6.11
C VAL A 639 -17.37 11.76 -6.85
N ASP A 640 -18.48 12.45 -7.02
CA ASP A 640 -18.50 13.82 -7.55
C ASP A 640 -18.31 14.81 -6.38
N PHE A 641 -17.06 15.23 -6.13
CA PHE A 641 -16.73 16.09 -4.98
C PHE A 641 -17.14 17.56 -5.15
N ASP A 642 -17.24 18.03 -6.39
CA ASP A 642 -17.53 19.43 -6.67
C ASP A 642 -18.90 19.66 -7.34
N ASN A 643 -19.71 18.60 -7.44
CA ASN A 643 -21.05 18.57 -8.04
C ASN A 643 -21.07 19.13 -9.48
N ASP A 644 -20.04 18.76 -10.28
CA ASP A 644 -19.95 19.16 -11.69
C ASP A 644 -20.58 18.12 -12.64
N GLY A 645 -21.05 16.99 -12.10
CA GLY A 645 -21.68 15.88 -12.81
C GLY A 645 -20.68 14.88 -13.40
N TRP A 646 -19.39 15.00 -13.09
CA TRP A 646 -18.35 14.04 -13.45
C TRP A 646 -17.80 13.38 -12.19
N LEU A 647 -17.58 12.08 -12.27
CA LEU A 647 -17.02 11.35 -11.13
C LEU A 647 -15.52 11.62 -10.99
N ASP A 648 -15.12 12.05 -9.79
CA ASP A 648 -13.74 12.08 -9.35
C ASP A 648 -13.33 10.73 -8.75
N VAL A 649 -12.03 10.51 -8.56
CA VAL A 649 -11.51 9.34 -7.85
C VAL A 649 -10.91 9.76 -6.51
N HIS A 650 -11.47 9.25 -5.42
CA HIS A 650 -10.89 9.35 -4.09
C HIS A 650 -10.11 8.08 -3.77
N ALA A 651 -8.78 8.18 -3.62
CA ALA A 651 -7.92 7.06 -3.26
C ALA A 651 -7.34 7.25 -1.86
N LEU A 652 -7.66 6.34 -0.95
CA LEU A 652 -7.10 6.30 0.40
C LEU A 652 -5.74 5.64 0.36
N SER A 653 -4.70 6.40 0.65
CA SER A 653 -3.32 5.94 0.64
C SER A 653 -2.73 6.03 2.04
N GLY A 654 -2.05 4.99 2.45
CA GLY A 654 -1.31 4.94 3.70
C GLY A 654 -0.70 3.56 3.89
N TYR A 655 0.43 3.52 4.57
CA TYR A 655 1.01 2.30 5.09
C TYR A 655 1.30 2.51 6.56
N TYR A 656 1.41 1.42 7.31
CA TYR A 656 1.82 1.50 8.69
C TYR A 656 3.13 2.30 8.78
N THR A 657 3.04 3.48 9.37
CA THR A 657 4.19 4.30 9.66
C THR A 657 4.59 4.03 11.10
N ALA A 658 5.73 3.38 11.32
CA ALA A 658 6.26 3.23 12.65
C ALA A 658 6.40 4.62 13.31
N PRO A 659 6.13 4.75 14.62
CA PRO A 659 6.41 5.96 15.36
C PRO A 659 7.83 6.44 15.09
N ARG A 660 8.07 7.75 15.11
CA ARG A 660 9.37 8.34 14.78
C ARG A 660 10.53 7.75 15.58
N GLU A 661 10.24 7.32 16.80
CA GLU A 661 11.19 6.74 17.76
C GLU A 661 11.69 5.36 17.31
N VAL A 662 10.90 4.62 16.56
CA VAL A 662 11.19 3.26 16.08
C VAL A 662 11.14 3.15 14.56
N ALA A 663 10.89 4.24 13.86
CA ALA A 663 10.80 4.26 12.42
C ALA A 663 12.13 3.85 11.79
N VAL A 664 12.12 2.70 11.16
CA VAL A 664 13.15 2.38 10.19
C VAL A 664 12.84 3.23 8.96
N GLN A 665 13.78 4.04 8.54
CA GLN A 665 13.61 4.88 7.36
C GLN A 665 13.64 3.98 6.12
N VAL A 666 12.49 3.42 5.80
CA VAL A 666 12.29 2.67 4.56
C VAL A 666 11.66 3.61 3.54
N ASP A 667 12.31 3.75 2.41
CA ASP A 667 11.79 4.50 1.28
C ASP A 667 10.82 3.57 0.50
N LEU A 668 9.53 3.67 0.80
CA LEU A 668 8.46 2.99 0.07
C LEU A 668 7.89 3.89 -1.03
#